data_882644ad90ab1ab963671af49333a2af
#
_entry.id   882644ad90ab1ab963671af49333a2af
#
_cell.length_a   1.000
_cell.length_b   1.000
_cell.length_c   1.000
_cell.angle_alpha   90.00
_cell.angle_beta   90.00
_cell.angle_gamma   90.00
#
_symmetry.space_group_name_H-M   'P 1'
#
loop_
_entity.id
_entity.type
_entity.pdbx_description
1 polymer ?
#
loop_
_entity_poly.entity_id
_entity_poly.type
_entity_poly.pdbx_seq_one_letter_code
_entity_poly.pdbx_strand_id
1 'polypeptide(L)'
;VGWFDRVRKTLRPLGALAGLTGAAALLNRSLRTSGPLPTDHIGGVRRPWRWRGYDLFVTELAPPQPIAAEPVLLIHGIYAGASSYEYRKLAPLLARTRRVVVLDLLGCGLSEMPNLAYSPELFVENIVDALGELFEGPMTLVGSSLGGAFSIRAALRAPDRVAHLVTLCPTGLGGILDEEPTPLQRAVSAFVRLPLVGESAFNLLASKASIKWFLERWTYGDPKSVTPEILDHYYAVSHQPGARFVPAQFVGQALNLAVARDLPFVEAPLLVLWGEEAPRTNPLRNAAEYVRLARDGKLETFAHAGLLPHEEAPERTAEAIVSFADGEEARRGTRSAPSMPTSLAAGVFKSYDIRGIYPSELNEQLAYDLGRAFVAELGVTSIVVGRDMRPSGVSLFEALARGANDAGAEVTDIGMVSTDALYFAVGKFDFSGGVMITASHNPAEYNGMKLTRDRAQAISLETGLAAMRDRIAEGNLGPLAQKRGSIATRDILEEFARHALGFIDDPAALKPFKIAIDAGNGMAGLTVPRVFAQLPCEVFPLFFELDGTFPNHPASPIEPENMVDLQKAVLEHGCDLGVAFDGDADRMFIVDEKGGLVGGDMVTALVAINTLKHSPGAKILYNLICSRSVPEQILRHGGVPVRSQVGHSLIKKTMRDENIVFGGEHSGHFYFRDNWFADSGMIALLQCLELFSDAGKPVSEVIAPIDTRFRSGEINSRVRDIPAKMAELEARYADSVIDHLDGVTIQYPQWWMNVRPSNTEPLLRLNVEGDTKELMERHRDEALALIRS
;
A
#
# COMPACT_ATOMS: atom_id res chain seq x y z
N VAL A 1 -49.79 -46.74 6.98
CA VAL A 1 -50.29 -45.67 6.07
C VAL A 1 -49.59 -44.31 6.30
N GLY A 2 -49.03 -44.04 7.52
CA GLY A 2 -48.51 -42.74 7.88
C GLY A 2 -47.06 -42.37 7.41
N TRP A 3 -46.24 -43.35 6.97
CA TRP A 3 -44.87 -43.13 6.56
C TRP A 3 -44.77 -42.69 5.08
N PHE A 4 -45.53 -43.33 4.21
CA PHE A 4 -45.57 -42.99 2.78
C PHE A 4 -46.17 -41.60 2.51
N ASP A 5 -47.12 -41.13 3.32
CA ASP A 5 -47.70 -39.80 3.17
C ASP A 5 -46.75 -38.66 3.67
N ARG A 6 -45.88 -38.90 4.67
CA ARG A 6 -44.85 -37.96 5.09
C ARG A 6 -43.74 -37.89 4.04
N VAL A 7 -43.28 -38.99 3.48
CA VAL A 7 -42.25 -39.00 2.44
C VAL A 7 -42.78 -38.31 1.17
N ARG A 8 -44.07 -38.50 0.83
CA ARG A 8 -44.67 -37.81 -0.32
C ARG A 8 -44.88 -36.32 -0.15
N LYS A 9 -45.10 -35.84 1.09
CA LYS A 9 -45.17 -34.41 1.42
C LYS A 9 -43.81 -33.74 1.43
N THR A 10 -42.71 -34.43 1.82
CA THR A 10 -41.35 -33.92 1.84
C THR A 10 -40.71 -33.95 0.42
N LEU A 11 -41.13 -34.87 -0.45
CA LEU A 11 -40.59 -34.97 -1.82
C LEU A 11 -41.30 -34.06 -2.83
N ARG A 12 -42.51 -33.55 -2.53
CA ARG A 12 -43.21 -32.61 -3.43
C ARG A 12 -42.49 -31.31 -3.63
N PRO A 13 -41.97 -30.61 -2.58
CA PRO A 13 -41.19 -29.38 -2.79
C PRO A 13 -39.84 -29.64 -3.45
N LEU A 14 -39.20 -30.81 -3.20
CA LEU A 14 -37.97 -31.22 -3.84
C LEU A 14 -38.17 -31.53 -5.34
N GLY A 15 -39.30 -32.18 -5.70
CA GLY A 15 -39.66 -32.42 -7.08
C GLY A 15 -40.02 -31.13 -7.85
N ALA A 16 -40.71 -30.22 -7.20
CA ALA A 16 -40.97 -28.88 -7.77
C ALA A 16 -39.71 -28.06 -7.93
N LEU A 17 -38.81 -28.10 -6.95
CA LEU A 17 -37.50 -27.44 -7.02
C LEU A 17 -36.60 -28.04 -8.11
N ALA A 18 -36.57 -29.39 -8.25
CA ALA A 18 -35.87 -30.10 -9.31
C ALA A 18 -36.47 -29.80 -10.70
N GLY A 19 -37.80 -29.67 -10.79
CA GLY A 19 -38.48 -29.24 -12.02
C GLY A 19 -38.16 -27.82 -12.43
N LEU A 20 -38.13 -26.88 -11.47
CA LEU A 20 -37.76 -25.48 -11.70
C LEU A 20 -36.27 -25.35 -12.08
N THR A 21 -35.38 -26.08 -11.42
CA THR A 21 -33.95 -26.06 -11.75
C THR A 21 -33.69 -26.73 -13.11
N GLY A 22 -34.40 -27.81 -13.46
CA GLY A 22 -34.37 -28.45 -14.77
C GLY A 22 -34.87 -27.52 -15.88
N ALA A 23 -35.97 -26.79 -15.65
CA ALA A 23 -36.52 -25.82 -16.60
C ALA A 23 -35.57 -24.64 -16.81
N ALA A 24 -34.99 -24.09 -15.73
CA ALA A 24 -34.00 -23.02 -15.80
C ALA A 24 -32.73 -23.47 -16.55
N ALA A 25 -32.26 -24.69 -16.33
CA ALA A 25 -31.10 -25.27 -17.03
C ALA A 25 -31.37 -25.41 -18.53
N LEU A 26 -32.55 -25.90 -18.89
CA LEU A 26 -32.98 -26.04 -20.30
C LEU A 26 -33.13 -24.67 -20.97
N LEU A 27 -33.73 -23.70 -20.27
CA LEU A 27 -33.86 -22.33 -20.77
C LEU A 27 -32.48 -21.70 -20.99
N ASN A 28 -31.60 -21.74 -19.99
CA ASN A 28 -30.23 -21.22 -20.12
C ASN A 28 -29.48 -21.89 -21.28
N ARG A 29 -29.62 -23.18 -21.42
CA ARG A 29 -29.02 -23.93 -22.55
C ARG A 29 -29.59 -23.51 -23.91
N SER A 30 -30.88 -23.17 -24.00
CA SER A 30 -31.50 -22.73 -25.25
C SER A 30 -31.12 -21.28 -25.59
N LEU A 31 -30.79 -20.46 -24.61
CA LEU A 31 -30.35 -19.08 -24.79
C LEU A 31 -28.83 -18.97 -25.07
N ARG A 32 -28.06 -19.98 -24.72
CA ARG A 32 -26.62 -20.00 -25.04
C ARG A 32 -26.41 -19.98 -26.53
N THR A 33 -25.45 -19.19 -26.95
CA THR A 33 -25.01 -19.18 -28.35
C THR A 33 -24.52 -20.57 -28.76
N SER A 34 -25.23 -21.17 -29.72
CA SER A 34 -24.94 -22.50 -30.26
C SER A 34 -24.24 -22.32 -31.62
N GLY A 35 -22.95 -22.49 -31.65
CA GLY A 35 -22.14 -22.43 -32.85
C GLY A 35 -21.00 -21.42 -32.75
N PRO A 36 -20.01 -21.50 -33.64
CA PRO A 36 -18.90 -20.57 -33.66
C PRO A 36 -19.41 -19.17 -34.00
N LEU A 37 -18.97 -18.18 -33.20
CA LEU A 37 -19.19 -16.77 -33.52
C LEU A 37 -18.36 -16.37 -34.74
N PRO A 38 -18.81 -15.39 -35.55
CA PRO A 38 -17.99 -14.83 -36.60
C PRO A 38 -16.66 -14.31 -36.06
N THR A 39 -15.57 -14.77 -36.63
CA THR A 39 -14.19 -14.38 -36.23
C THR A 39 -13.56 -13.35 -37.17
N ASP A 40 -14.26 -13.00 -38.23
CA ASP A 40 -13.80 -12.12 -39.32
C ASP A 40 -14.38 -10.70 -39.28
N HIS A 41 -15.06 -10.33 -38.19
CA HIS A 41 -15.77 -9.07 -38.07
C HIS A 41 -14.88 -7.80 -38.17
N ILE A 42 -13.57 -7.95 -37.90
CA ILE A 42 -12.58 -6.86 -38.06
C ILE A 42 -11.83 -6.98 -39.39
N GLY A 43 -11.82 -8.17 -40.01
CA GLY A 43 -10.84 -8.57 -41.00
C GLY A 43 -9.48 -8.90 -40.39
N GLY A 44 -8.49 -9.21 -41.21
CA GLY A 44 -7.15 -9.57 -40.75
C GLY A 44 -6.97 -11.05 -40.43
N VAL A 45 -5.91 -11.40 -39.73
CA VAL A 45 -5.50 -12.77 -39.46
C VAL A 45 -5.52 -13.03 -37.95
N ARG A 46 -6.10 -14.15 -37.57
CA ARG A 46 -6.05 -14.59 -36.18
C ARG A 46 -4.63 -14.98 -35.81
N ARG A 47 -4.09 -14.35 -34.72
CA ARG A 47 -2.83 -14.71 -34.11
C ARG A 47 -3.08 -15.56 -32.88
N PRO A 48 -2.64 -16.84 -32.81
CA PRO A 48 -2.75 -17.63 -31.59
C PRO A 48 -1.90 -16.99 -30.49
N TRP A 49 -2.51 -16.72 -29.32
CA TRP A 49 -1.79 -16.27 -28.14
C TRP A 49 -2.35 -16.95 -26.88
N ARG A 50 -1.45 -17.59 -26.16
CA ARG A 50 -1.82 -18.27 -24.92
C ARG A 50 -1.16 -17.55 -23.75
N TRP A 51 -2.01 -16.91 -22.94
CA TRP A 51 -1.58 -16.14 -21.79
C TRP A 51 -1.88 -16.89 -20.51
N ARG A 52 -0.86 -17.19 -19.69
CA ARG A 52 -1.00 -17.91 -18.39
C ARG A 52 -1.87 -19.18 -18.46
N GLY A 53 -1.85 -19.86 -19.58
CA GLY A 53 -2.59 -21.09 -19.80
C GLY A 53 -3.97 -20.91 -20.44
N TYR A 54 -4.47 -19.71 -20.63
CA TYR A 54 -5.75 -19.37 -21.29
C TYR A 54 -5.54 -18.96 -22.74
N ASP A 55 -6.45 -19.40 -23.61
CA ASP A 55 -6.42 -19.01 -25.01
C ASP A 55 -7.10 -17.65 -25.21
N LEU A 56 -6.35 -16.66 -25.68
CA LEU A 56 -6.86 -15.33 -25.95
C LEU A 56 -7.07 -15.12 -27.46
N PHE A 57 -8.11 -14.35 -27.78
CA PHE A 57 -8.42 -14.00 -29.14
C PHE A 57 -7.71 -12.71 -29.55
N VAL A 58 -6.80 -12.83 -30.47
CA VAL A 58 -6.00 -11.73 -31.04
C VAL A 58 -6.17 -11.70 -32.53
N THR A 59 -6.53 -10.54 -33.07
CA THR A 59 -6.59 -10.33 -34.53
C THR A 59 -5.49 -9.36 -34.94
N GLU A 60 -4.73 -9.69 -35.97
CA GLU A 60 -3.68 -8.86 -36.53
C GLU A 60 -4.02 -8.43 -37.95
N LEU A 61 -3.91 -7.11 -38.19
CA LEU A 61 -4.04 -6.52 -39.53
C LEU A 61 -2.71 -5.90 -39.89
N ALA A 62 -2.24 -6.13 -41.13
CA ALA A 62 -1.02 -5.57 -41.66
C ALA A 62 -1.35 -4.57 -42.77
N PRO A 63 -0.54 -3.50 -42.95
CA PRO A 63 -0.70 -2.61 -44.09
C PRO A 63 -0.42 -3.35 -45.42
N PRO A 64 -1.03 -2.90 -46.53
CA PRO A 64 -0.87 -3.55 -47.82
C PRO A 64 0.60 -3.59 -48.29
N GLN A 65 1.44 -2.66 -47.86
CA GLN A 65 2.88 -2.66 -48.07
C GLN A 65 3.60 -2.49 -46.73
N PRO A 66 4.76 -3.12 -46.53
CA PRO A 66 5.54 -2.93 -45.30
C PRO A 66 5.89 -1.45 -45.12
N ILE A 67 5.43 -0.88 -44.02
CA ILE A 67 5.71 0.52 -43.65
C ILE A 67 6.40 0.49 -42.27
N ALA A 68 7.45 1.28 -42.09
CA ALA A 68 8.17 1.43 -40.85
C ALA A 68 7.44 2.40 -39.87
N ALA A 69 6.11 2.30 -39.78
CA ALA A 69 5.31 3.08 -38.87
C ALA A 69 5.09 2.33 -37.57
N GLU A 70 4.96 3.05 -36.48
CA GLU A 70 4.69 2.53 -35.16
C GLU A 70 3.42 1.67 -35.12
N PRO A 71 3.47 0.43 -34.63
CA PRO A 71 2.30 -0.43 -34.56
C PRO A 71 1.29 0.04 -33.51
N VAL A 72 0.05 -0.45 -33.59
CA VAL A 72 -1.06 -0.08 -32.68
C VAL A 72 -1.60 -1.32 -32.01
N LEU A 73 -1.82 -1.25 -30.67
CA LEU A 73 -2.60 -2.21 -29.89
C LEU A 73 -3.93 -1.57 -29.48
N LEU A 74 -5.06 -2.23 -29.81
CA LEU A 74 -6.40 -1.79 -29.46
C LEU A 74 -6.99 -2.62 -28.33
N ILE A 75 -7.45 -1.97 -27.26
CA ILE A 75 -8.03 -2.56 -26.04
C ILE A 75 -9.46 -2.05 -25.89
N HIS A 76 -10.44 -2.96 -25.93
CA HIS A 76 -11.86 -2.65 -25.84
C HIS A 76 -12.33 -2.25 -24.43
N GLY A 77 -13.49 -1.64 -24.34
CA GLY A 77 -14.18 -1.34 -23.08
C GLY A 77 -14.72 -2.58 -22.36
N ILE A 78 -15.23 -2.42 -21.12
CA ILE A 78 -15.80 -3.52 -20.34
C ILE A 78 -17.31 -3.30 -20.14
N TYR A 79 -18.11 -4.19 -20.71
CA TYR A 79 -19.57 -4.24 -20.59
C TYR A 79 -20.10 -5.61 -21.03
N ALA A 80 -21.42 -5.85 -20.96
CA ALA A 80 -21.98 -7.13 -21.42
C ALA A 80 -21.86 -7.24 -22.96
N GLY A 81 -21.13 -8.25 -23.42
CA GLY A 81 -20.82 -8.47 -24.84
C GLY A 81 -19.61 -7.66 -25.33
N ALA A 82 -18.81 -7.08 -24.44
CA ALA A 82 -17.59 -6.38 -24.79
C ALA A 82 -16.62 -7.27 -25.59
N SER A 83 -16.06 -6.74 -26.64
CA SER A 83 -15.13 -7.45 -27.52
C SER A 83 -14.42 -6.49 -28.49
N SER A 84 -13.43 -7.01 -29.18
CA SER A 84 -12.76 -6.34 -30.32
C SER A 84 -13.71 -5.84 -31.42
N TYR A 85 -14.97 -6.29 -31.44
CA TYR A 85 -15.99 -5.87 -32.40
C TYR A 85 -16.20 -4.35 -32.42
N GLU A 86 -16.00 -3.66 -31.30
CA GLU A 86 -16.11 -2.19 -31.26
C GLU A 86 -15.07 -1.50 -32.18
N TYR A 87 -14.01 -2.20 -32.56
CA TYR A 87 -12.98 -1.67 -33.45
C TYR A 87 -13.14 -2.08 -34.93
N ARG A 88 -14.24 -2.76 -35.32
CA ARG A 88 -14.45 -3.28 -36.69
C ARG A 88 -14.39 -2.21 -37.76
N LYS A 89 -14.72 -0.95 -37.44
CA LYS A 89 -14.63 0.17 -38.37
C LYS A 89 -13.26 0.87 -38.29
N LEU A 90 -12.68 1.02 -37.09
CA LEU A 90 -11.45 1.73 -36.87
C LEU A 90 -10.20 0.93 -37.27
N ALA A 91 -10.13 -0.36 -36.91
CA ALA A 91 -8.94 -1.18 -37.10
C ALA A 91 -8.53 -1.29 -38.60
N PRO A 92 -9.45 -1.51 -39.58
CA PRO A 92 -9.12 -1.52 -40.97
C PRO A 92 -8.61 -0.17 -41.51
N LEU A 93 -9.07 0.96 -40.94
CA LEU A 93 -8.61 2.30 -41.32
C LEU A 93 -7.16 2.53 -40.87
N LEU A 94 -6.83 2.19 -39.61
CA LEU A 94 -5.47 2.27 -39.08
C LEU A 94 -4.53 1.29 -39.83
N ALA A 95 -5.02 0.13 -40.22
CA ALA A 95 -4.24 -0.88 -40.93
C ALA A 95 -3.81 -0.47 -42.35
N ARG A 96 -4.33 0.62 -42.87
CA ARG A 96 -3.86 1.18 -44.15
C ARG A 96 -2.42 1.69 -44.08
N THR A 97 -1.98 2.14 -42.91
CA THR A 97 -0.69 2.80 -42.71
C THR A 97 0.22 2.14 -41.67
N ARG A 98 -0.30 1.21 -40.85
CA ARG A 98 0.48 0.58 -39.77
C ARG A 98 -0.04 -0.79 -39.38
N ARG A 99 0.79 -1.58 -38.75
CA ARG A 99 0.38 -2.86 -38.14
C ARG A 99 -0.58 -2.61 -36.98
N VAL A 100 -1.73 -3.28 -36.99
CA VAL A 100 -2.75 -3.16 -35.93
C VAL A 100 -2.98 -4.52 -35.29
N VAL A 101 -2.93 -4.59 -33.97
CA VAL A 101 -3.29 -5.74 -33.16
C VAL A 101 -4.50 -5.38 -32.32
N VAL A 102 -5.52 -6.22 -32.35
CA VAL A 102 -6.74 -6.07 -31.56
C VAL A 102 -6.86 -7.26 -30.63
N LEU A 103 -7.00 -6.99 -29.33
CA LEU A 103 -7.05 -8.00 -28.28
C LEU A 103 -8.45 -8.06 -27.65
N ASP A 104 -9.04 -9.24 -27.60
CA ASP A 104 -10.11 -9.54 -26.66
C ASP A 104 -9.49 -9.90 -25.30
N LEU A 105 -9.73 -9.09 -24.28
CA LEU A 105 -9.23 -9.32 -22.93
C LEU A 105 -9.76 -10.65 -22.36
N LEU A 106 -9.03 -11.26 -21.44
CA LEU A 106 -9.47 -12.51 -20.79
C LEU A 106 -10.88 -12.34 -20.20
N GLY A 107 -11.76 -13.27 -20.50
CA GLY A 107 -13.16 -13.24 -20.06
C GLY A 107 -14.10 -12.40 -20.93
N CYS A 108 -13.62 -11.84 -22.04
CA CYS A 108 -14.37 -11.01 -22.98
C CYS A 108 -14.29 -11.52 -24.41
N GLY A 109 -15.24 -11.12 -25.24
CA GLY A 109 -15.23 -11.37 -26.69
C GLY A 109 -15.16 -12.84 -27.06
N LEU A 110 -14.16 -13.19 -27.83
CA LEU A 110 -13.86 -14.55 -28.27
C LEU A 110 -12.70 -15.19 -27.48
N SER A 111 -12.15 -14.48 -26.48
CA SER A 111 -11.19 -15.04 -25.53
C SER A 111 -11.84 -16.01 -24.57
N GLU A 112 -11.06 -16.88 -23.96
CA GLU A 112 -11.53 -17.81 -22.93
C GLU A 112 -12.15 -17.08 -21.75
N MET A 113 -13.28 -17.58 -21.22
CA MET A 113 -14.08 -16.94 -20.17
C MET A 113 -14.13 -17.80 -18.89
N PRO A 114 -13.00 -17.99 -18.19
CA PRO A 114 -12.94 -18.79 -16.98
C PRO A 114 -13.68 -18.13 -15.81
N ASN A 115 -14.14 -18.96 -14.85
CA ASN A 115 -14.72 -18.44 -13.61
C ASN A 115 -13.61 -18.01 -12.66
N LEU A 116 -13.15 -16.78 -12.80
CA LEU A 116 -12.08 -16.18 -11.99
C LEU A 116 -12.61 -15.01 -11.15
N ALA A 117 -11.82 -14.58 -10.18
CA ALA A 117 -11.94 -13.28 -9.56
C ALA A 117 -11.24 -12.25 -10.46
N TYR A 118 -11.98 -11.66 -11.39
CA TYR A 118 -11.44 -10.61 -12.25
C TYR A 118 -11.20 -9.33 -11.44
N SER A 119 -10.04 -8.72 -11.60
CA SER A 119 -9.63 -7.46 -10.98
C SER A 119 -9.02 -6.51 -12.00
N PRO A 120 -8.89 -5.22 -11.71
CA PRO A 120 -8.16 -4.29 -12.57
C PRO A 120 -6.73 -4.75 -12.87
N GLU A 121 -6.04 -5.28 -11.85
CA GLU A 121 -4.66 -5.76 -11.96
C GLU A 121 -4.53 -6.88 -12.97
N LEU A 122 -5.48 -7.83 -12.98
CA LEU A 122 -5.49 -8.93 -13.94
C LEU A 122 -5.53 -8.42 -15.39
N PHE A 123 -6.37 -7.41 -15.66
CA PHE A 123 -6.46 -6.81 -16.99
C PHE A 123 -5.24 -5.96 -17.34
N VAL A 124 -4.70 -5.22 -16.40
CA VAL A 124 -3.45 -4.46 -16.58
C VAL A 124 -2.29 -5.41 -16.90
N GLU A 125 -2.14 -6.52 -16.16
CA GLU A 125 -1.13 -7.54 -16.44
C GLU A 125 -1.33 -8.18 -17.82
N ASN A 126 -2.58 -8.46 -18.21
CA ASN A 126 -2.89 -9.00 -19.54
C ASN A 126 -2.43 -8.03 -20.65
N ILE A 127 -2.63 -6.72 -20.46
CA ILE A 127 -2.17 -5.70 -21.42
C ILE A 127 -0.64 -5.59 -21.40
N VAL A 128 0.01 -5.52 -20.24
CA VAL A 128 1.47 -5.41 -20.11
C VAL A 128 2.17 -6.61 -20.78
N ASP A 129 1.68 -7.83 -20.53
CA ASP A 129 2.24 -9.03 -21.16
C ASP A 129 2.00 -9.01 -22.69
N ALA A 130 0.84 -8.51 -23.16
CA ALA A 130 0.57 -8.32 -24.60
C ALA A 130 1.56 -7.32 -25.25
N LEU A 131 1.87 -6.20 -24.55
CA LEU A 131 2.88 -5.23 -25.01
C LEU A 131 4.27 -5.88 -25.17
N GLY A 132 4.62 -6.81 -24.27
CA GLY A 132 5.92 -7.51 -24.30
C GLY A 132 6.00 -8.64 -25.31
N GLU A 133 4.93 -9.43 -25.43
CA GLU A 133 4.95 -10.69 -26.20
C GLU A 133 4.46 -10.56 -27.64
N LEU A 134 3.57 -9.58 -27.92
CA LEU A 134 3.00 -9.41 -29.27
C LEU A 134 3.79 -8.44 -30.13
N PHE A 135 4.72 -7.67 -29.55
CA PHE A 135 5.48 -6.62 -30.23
C PHE A 135 6.97 -6.69 -29.88
N GLU A 136 7.82 -6.33 -30.85
CA GLU A 136 9.28 -6.27 -30.66
C GLU A 136 9.78 -4.92 -30.15
N GLY A 137 9.00 -3.84 -30.35
CA GLY A 137 9.35 -2.47 -29.97
C GLY A 137 8.19 -1.70 -29.36
N PRO A 138 8.39 -0.39 -29.11
CA PRO A 138 7.33 0.47 -28.61
C PRO A 138 6.20 0.65 -29.64
N MET A 139 4.98 0.93 -29.13
CA MET A 139 3.77 1.02 -29.94
C MET A 139 2.82 2.10 -29.43
N THR A 140 1.84 2.46 -30.25
CA THR A 140 0.68 3.24 -29.83
C THR A 140 -0.33 2.30 -29.14
N LEU A 141 -0.60 2.55 -27.86
CA LEU A 141 -1.62 1.84 -27.09
C LEU A 141 -2.93 2.63 -27.11
N VAL A 142 -4.01 2.01 -27.56
CA VAL A 142 -5.35 2.64 -27.65
C VAL A 142 -6.31 1.88 -26.75
N GLY A 143 -6.93 2.57 -25.79
CA GLY A 143 -7.89 1.95 -24.87
C GLY A 143 -9.23 2.69 -24.81
N SER A 144 -10.33 1.92 -24.81
CA SER A 144 -11.70 2.45 -24.76
C SER A 144 -12.30 2.30 -23.36
N SER A 145 -12.99 3.32 -22.86
CA SER A 145 -13.74 3.31 -21.59
C SER A 145 -12.90 2.78 -20.43
N LEU A 146 -13.32 1.70 -19.74
CA LEU A 146 -12.55 1.07 -18.66
C LEU A 146 -11.25 0.42 -19.17
N GLY A 147 -11.23 -0.10 -20.42
CA GLY A 147 -10.01 -0.51 -21.10
C GLY A 147 -9.01 0.64 -21.27
N GLY A 148 -9.50 1.89 -21.38
CA GLY A 148 -8.67 3.10 -21.37
C GLY A 148 -7.98 3.31 -20.01
N ALA A 149 -8.70 3.11 -18.90
CA ALA A 149 -8.12 3.19 -17.57
C ALA A 149 -7.04 2.11 -17.35
N PHE A 150 -7.31 0.88 -17.79
CA PHE A 150 -6.31 -0.20 -17.74
C PHE A 150 -5.10 0.10 -18.61
N SER A 151 -5.31 0.71 -19.79
CA SER A 151 -4.23 1.11 -20.69
C SER A 151 -3.34 2.21 -20.11
N ILE A 152 -3.92 3.18 -19.38
CA ILE A 152 -3.16 4.19 -18.63
C ILE A 152 -2.22 3.53 -17.61
N ARG A 153 -2.75 2.61 -16.79
CA ARG A 153 -1.94 1.89 -15.79
C ARG A 153 -0.92 0.95 -16.45
N ALA A 154 -1.26 0.33 -17.58
CA ALA A 154 -0.31 -0.50 -18.35
C ALA A 154 0.83 0.33 -18.94
N ALA A 155 0.54 1.53 -19.48
CA ALA A 155 1.55 2.45 -19.96
C ALA A 155 2.50 2.91 -18.85
N LEU A 156 1.98 3.13 -17.65
CA LEU A 156 2.80 3.43 -16.47
C LEU A 156 3.74 2.27 -16.10
N ARG A 157 3.26 1.01 -16.18
CA ARG A 157 4.05 -0.19 -15.85
C ARG A 157 5.05 -0.61 -16.93
N ALA A 158 4.79 -0.24 -18.17
CA ALA A 158 5.64 -0.59 -19.31
C ALA A 158 5.97 0.64 -20.17
N PRO A 159 6.62 1.67 -19.60
CA PRO A 159 6.85 2.95 -20.30
C PRO A 159 7.68 2.79 -21.56
N ASP A 160 8.65 1.89 -21.59
CA ASP A 160 9.50 1.62 -22.75
C ASP A 160 8.75 0.91 -23.90
N ARG A 161 7.56 0.39 -23.64
CA ARG A 161 6.71 -0.31 -24.62
C ARG A 161 5.62 0.56 -25.21
N VAL A 162 5.28 1.68 -24.59
CA VAL A 162 4.21 2.58 -25.05
C VAL A 162 4.84 3.88 -25.54
N ALA A 163 4.87 4.07 -26.86
CA ALA A 163 5.37 5.28 -27.46
C ALA A 163 4.34 6.42 -27.42
N HIS A 164 3.06 6.08 -27.65
CA HIS A 164 1.93 6.99 -27.57
C HIS A 164 0.77 6.27 -26.87
N LEU A 165 0.04 7.00 -26.05
CA LEU A 165 -1.17 6.51 -25.38
C LEU A 165 -2.37 7.27 -25.91
N VAL A 166 -3.39 6.55 -26.39
CA VAL A 166 -4.66 7.12 -26.84
C VAL A 166 -5.79 6.53 -26.01
N THR A 167 -6.66 7.37 -25.52
CA THR A 167 -7.84 6.91 -24.75
C THR A 167 -9.13 7.44 -25.37
N LEU A 168 -10.13 6.55 -25.44
CA LEU A 168 -11.45 6.82 -26.01
C LEU A 168 -12.47 6.87 -24.90
N CYS A 169 -12.94 8.05 -24.51
CA CYS A 169 -13.85 8.27 -23.37
C CYS A 169 -13.46 7.44 -22.14
N PRO A 170 -12.21 7.49 -21.66
CA PRO A 170 -11.76 6.65 -20.56
C PRO A 170 -12.55 6.91 -19.29
N THR A 171 -12.64 5.90 -18.41
CA THR A 171 -13.18 6.00 -17.05
C THR A 171 -12.06 6.02 -16.01
N GLY A 172 -12.37 6.38 -14.75
CA GLY A 172 -11.39 6.37 -13.64
C GLY A 172 -11.00 7.77 -13.14
N LEU A 173 -11.77 8.81 -13.50
CA LEU A 173 -11.70 10.14 -12.90
C LEU A 173 -13.01 10.49 -12.22
N GLY A 174 -13.05 10.45 -10.90
CA GLY A 174 -14.13 10.94 -10.04
C GLY A 174 -15.47 10.21 -10.14
N GLY A 175 -16.33 10.41 -9.15
CA GLY A 175 -17.69 9.92 -9.11
C GLY A 175 -17.84 8.50 -8.57
N ILE A 176 -18.90 7.82 -9.00
CA ILE A 176 -19.30 6.48 -8.53
C ILE A 176 -18.19 5.42 -8.67
N LEU A 177 -17.19 5.65 -9.53
CA LEU A 177 -16.11 4.71 -9.82
C LEU A 177 -14.92 4.80 -8.85
N ASP A 178 -14.90 5.77 -7.94
CA ASP A 178 -13.87 5.94 -6.91
C ASP A 178 -14.32 5.40 -5.54
N GLU A 179 -15.58 4.99 -5.42
CA GLU A 179 -16.13 4.45 -4.17
C GLU A 179 -15.91 2.93 -4.09
N GLU A 180 -15.60 2.44 -2.89
CA GLU A 180 -15.55 0.99 -2.66
C GLU A 180 -16.92 0.34 -2.90
N PRO A 181 -16.94 -0.92 -3.39
CA PRO A 181 -18.18 -1.64 -3.62
C PRO A 181 -19.00 -1.76 -2.35
N THR A 182 -20.24 -1.28 -2.38
CA THR A 182 -21.17 -1.44 -1.27
C THR A 182 -21.47 -2.93 -1.01
N PRO A 183 -21.91 -3.31 0.20
CA PRO A 183 -22.32 -4.69 0.48
C PRO A 183 -23.39 -5.22 -0.48
N LEU A 184 -24.31 -4.34 -0.95
CA LEU A 184 -25.31 -4.70 -1.94
C LEU A 184 -24.70 -5.02 -3.30
N GLN A 185 -23.76 -4.23 -3.77
CA GLN A 185 -23.08 -4.44 -5.05
C GLN A 185 -22.25 -5.75 -5.02
N ARG A 186 -21.55 -6.02 -3.91
CA ARG A 186 -20.87 -7.30 -3.68
C ARG A 186 -21.85 -8.47 -3.70
N ALA A 187 -23.01 -8.34 -3.06
CA ALA A 187 -24.04 -9.39 -3.07
C ALA A 187 -24.63 -9.62 -4.47
N VAL A 188 -24.87 -8.57 -5.26
CA VAL A 188 -25.34 -8.68 -6.66
C VAL A 188 -24.31 -9.38 -7.53
N SER A 189 -23.03 -8.99 -7.42
CA SER A 189 -21.94 -9.67 -8.13
C SER A 189 -21.87 -11.16 -7.80
N ALA A 190 -21.90 -11.49 -6.50
CA ALA A 190 -21.90 -12.88 -6.05
C ALA A 190 -23.12 -13.65 -6.56
N PHE A 191 -24.31 -13.06 -6.55
CA PHE A 191 -25.54 -13.66 -7.05
C PHE A 191 -25.49 -13.97 -8.55
N VAL A 192 -25.03 -13.03 -9.39
CA VAL A 192 -24.91 -13.24 -10.85
C VAL A 192 -23.91 -14.35 -11.19
N ARG A 193 -22.93 -14.60 -10.33
CA ARG A 193 -21.96 -15.69 -10.50
C ARG A 193 -22.52 -17.07 -10.15
N LEU A 194 -23.62 -17.17 -9.42
CA LEU A 194 -24.21 -18.47 -9.05
C LEU A 194 -24.60 -19.27 -10.29
N PRO A 195 -24.36 -20.59 -10.30
CA PRO A 195 -24.84 -21.45 -11.38
C PRO A 195 -26.37 -21.46 -11.45
N LEU A 196 -26.89 -21.62 -12.64
CA LEU A 196 -28.31 -21.67 -12.99
C LEU A 196 -29.06 -20.36 -12.70
N VAL A 197 -29.26 -19.98 -11.45
CA VAL A 197 -30.06 -18.80 -11.06
C VAL A 197 -29.38 -17.51 -11.49
N GLY A 198 -28.09 -17.38 -11.23
CA GLY A 198 -27.30 -16.22 -11.65
C GLY A 198 -27.20 -16.13 -13.18
N GLU A 199 -27.02 -17.24 -13.86
CA GLU A 199 -27.01 -17.31 -15.32
C GLU A 199 -28.38 -16.89 -15.90
N SER A 200 -29.50 -17.38 -15.33
CA SER A 200 -30.85 -16.97 -15.76
C SER A 200 -31.09 -15.47 -15.56
N ALA A 201 -30.66 -14.91 -14.42
CA ALA A 201 -30.76 -13.48 -14.15
C ALA A 201 -29.91 -12.65 -15.12
N PHE A 202 -28.69 -13.10 -15.40
CA PHE A 202 -27.83 -12.45 -16.37
C PHE A 202 -28.39 -12.49 -17.79
N ASN A 203 -28.90 -13.64 -18.25
CA ASN A 203 -29.52 -13.78 -19.57
C ASN A 203 -30.74 -12.85 -19.74
N LEU A 204 -31.49 -12.61 -18.65
CA LEU A 204 -32.60 -11.64 -18.67
C LEU A 204 -32.08 -10.19 -18.80
N LEU A 205 -31.04 -9.84 -18.05
CA LEU A 205 -30.39 -8.53 -18.10
C LEU A 205 -29.68 -8.30 -19.45
N ALA A 206 -29.10 -9.32 -20.03
CA ALA A 206 -28.43 -9.30 -21.34
C ALA A 206 -29.41 -9.60 -22.51
N SER A 207 -30.73 -9.46 -22.32
CA SER A 207 -31.69 -9.60 -23.41
C SER A 207 -31.47 -8.55 -24.51
N LYS A 208 -31.82 -8.85 -25.76
CA LYS A 208 -31.70 -7.88 -26.88
C LYS A 208 -32.35 -6.55 -26.58
N ALA A 209 -33.51 -6.54 -25.88
CA ALA A 209 -34.20 -5.32 -25.50
C ALA A 209 -33.39 -4.49 -24.48
N SER A 210 -32.79 -5.14 -23.49
CA SER A 210 -31.94 -4.47 -22.48
C SER A 210 -30.64 -3.96 -23.10
N ILE A 211 -30.01 -4.77 -23.95
CA ILE A 211 -28.78 -4.36 -24.69
C ILE A 211 -29.11 -3.16 -25.58
N LYS A 212 -30.20 -3.21 -26.33
CA LYS A 212 -30.63 -2.09 -27.16
C LYS A 212 -30.84 -0.83 -26.35
N TRP A 213 -31.61 -0.89 -25.26
CA TRP A 213 -31.87 0.24 -24.37
C TRP A 213 -30.55 0.81 -23.81
N PHE A 214 -29.62 -0.05 -23.40
CA PHE A 214 -28.33 0.41 -22.89
C PHE A 214 -27.49 1.11 -23.95
N LEU A 215 -27.38 0.52 -25.16
CA LEU A 215 -26.58 1.09 -26.24
C LEU A 215 -27.17 2.43 -26.71
N GLU A 216 -28.49 2.52 -26.90
CA GLU A 216 -29.19 3.74 -27.33
C GLU A 216 -29.15 4.85 -26.27
N ARG A 217 -29.12 4.51 -24.99
CA ARG A 217 -29.26 5.48 -23.91
C ARG A 217 -27.95 5.91 -23.27
N TRP A 218 -26.98 5.01 -23.27
CA TRP A 218 -25.74 5.17 -22.45
C TRP A 218 -24.46 5.04 -23.26
N THR A 219 -24.51 4.63 -24.52
CA THR A 219 -23.28 4.30 -25.27
C THR A 219 -23.13 5.15 -26.51
N TYR A 220 -24.13 5.15 -27.41
CA TYR A 220 -24.10 5.90 -28.67
C TYR A 220 -24.70 7.30 -28.49
N GLY A 221 -24.14 8.31 -29.14
CA GLY A 221 -24.67 9.65 -29.21
C GLY A 221 -25.91 9.72 -30.12
N ASP A 222 -25.88 9.06 -31.30
CA ASP A 222 -27.06 8.85 -32.14
C ASP A 222 -27.65 7.44 -31.93
N PRO A 223 -28.85 7.32 -31.33
CA PRO A 223 -29.53 6.02 -31.17
C PRO A 223 -29.75 5.24 -32.47
N LYS A 224 -29.79 5.92 -33.63
CA LYS A 224 -29.93 5.26 -34.94
C LYS A 224 -28.69 4.46 -35.36
N SER A 225 -27.54 4.71 -34.73
CA SER A 225 -26.31 3.98 -34.93
C SER A 225 -26.38 2.54 -34.42
N VAL A 226 -27.36 2.21 -33.56
CA VAL A 226 -27.57 0.88 -33.01
C VAL A 226 -28.35 0.02 -33.99
N THR A 227 -27.64 -0.68 -34.88
CA THR A 227 -28.23 -1.55 -35.92
C THR A 227 -28.61 -2.92 -35.37
N PRO A 228 -29.50 -3.68 -36.06
CA PRO A 228 -29.78 -5.08 -35.69
C PRO A 228 -28.54 -5.97 -35.66
N GLU A 229 -27.57 -5.75 -36.55
CA GLU A 229 -26.30 -6.49 -36.58
C GLU A 229 -25.47 -6.29 -35.30
N ILE A 230 -25.37 -5.06 -34.83
CA ILE A 230 -24.73 -4.72 -33.55
C ILE A 230 -25.42 -5.46 -32.41
N LEU A 231 -26.76 -5.40 -32.35
CA LEU A 231 -27.53 -6.09 -31.31
C LEU A 231 -27.33 -7.60 -31.33
N ASP A 232 -27.30 -8.19 -32.54
CA ASP A 232 -27.10 -9.64 -32.70
C ASP A 232 -25.71 -10.06 -32.25
N HIS A 233 -24.67 -9.27 -32.55
CA HIS A 233 -23.33 -9.55 -32.10
C HIS A 233 -23.19 -9.46 -30.58
N TYR A 234 -23.62 -8.35 -29.96
CA TYR A 234 -23.55 -8.18 -28.50
C TYR A 234 -24.34 -9.24 -27.75
N TYR A 235 -25.52 -9.60 -28.29
CA TYR A 235 -26.33 -10.69 -27.73
C TYR A 235 -25.58 -12.02 -27.81
N ALA A 236 -25.02 -12.34 -28.95
CA ALA A 236 -24.31 -13.61 -29.16
C ALA A 236 -23.06 -13.74 -28.27
N VAL A 237 -22.27 -12.66 -28.14
CA VAL A 237 -21.09 -12.65 -27.26
C VAL A 237 -21.48 -12.76 -25.79
N SER A 238 -22.53 -12.05 -25.34
CA SER A 238 -22.97 -12.09 -23.95
C SER A 238 -23.61 -13.42 -23.52
N HIS A 239 -23.99 -14.28 -24.47
CA HIS A 239 -24.62 -15.58 -24.21
C HIS A 239 -23.67 -16.76 -24.39
N GLN A 240 -22.36 -16.51 -24.49
CA GLN A 240 -21.36 -17.56 -24.45
C GLN A 240 -21.21 -18.17 -23.03
N PRO A 241 -20.78 -19.43 -22.92
CA PRO A 241 -20.43 -19.99 -21.62
C PRO A 241 -19.36 -19.15 -20.89
N GLY A 242 -19.68 -18.66 -19.70
CA GLY A 242 -18.76 -17.83 -18.92
C GLY A 242 -18.90 -16.32 -19.11
N ALA A 243 -19.58 -15.84 -20.12
CA ALA A 243 -19.72 -14.41 -20.46
C ALA A 243 -20.27 -13.52 -19.33
N ARG A 244 -20.90 -14.11 -18.31
CA ARG A 244 -21.45 -13.39 -17.15
C ARG A 244 -20.39 -12.97 -16.10
N PHE A 245 -19.21 -13.60 -16.08
CA PHE A 245 -18.27 -13.44 -14.97
C PHE A 245 -17.63 -12.05 -14.90
N VAL A 246 -17.19 -11.49 -16.03
CA VAL A 246 -16.64 -10.13 -16.11
C VAL A 246 -17.73 -9.05 -15.87
N PRO A 247 -18.90 -9.11 -16.55
CA PRO A 247 -19.98 -8.16 -16.24
C PRO A 247 -20.50 -8.23 -14.80
N ALA A 248 -20.47 -9.39 -14.14
CA ALA A 248 -20.80 -9.50 -12.73
C ALA A 248 -19.84 -8.68 -11.84
N GLN A 249 -18.55 -8.72 -12.11
CA GLN A 249 -17.57 -7.94 -11.40
C GLN A 249 -17.68 -6.44 -11.73
N PHE A 250 -17.99 -6.09 -12.98
CA PHE A 250 -18.23 -4.73 -13.40
C PHE A 250 -19.44 -4.10 -12.66
N VAL A 251 -20.58 -4.80 -12.60
CA VAL A 251 -21.76 -4.36 -11.85
C VAL A 251 -21.48 -4.27 -10.35
N GLY A 252 -20.63 -5.17 -9.84
CA GLY A 252 -20.13 -5.16 -8.47
C GLY A 252 -19.09 -4.08 -8.16
N GLN A 253 -18.74 -3.23 -9.13
CA GLN A 253 -17.70 -2.20 -9.06
C GLN A 253 -16.27 -2.72 -8.72
N ALA A 254 -16.07 -4.03 -8.75
CA ALA A 254 -14.78 -4.65 -8.46
C ALA A 254 -13.73 -4.42 -9.58
N LEU A 255 -14.12 -3.88 -10.73
CA LEU A 255 -13.23 -3.56 -11.86
C LEU A 255 -12.91 -2.07 -11.95
N ASN A 256 -13.38 -1.26 -11.02
CA ASN A 256 -13.10 0.16 -11.00
C ASN A 256 -11.60 0.39 -10.79
N LEU A 257 -11.04 1.31 -11.55
CA LEU A 257 -9.64 1.71 -11.48
C LEU A 257 -9.54 3.23 -11.54
N ALA A 258 -9.18 3.84 -10.43
CA ALA A 258 -8.88 5.27 -10.37
C ALA A 258 -7.51 5.53 -11.03
N VAL A 259 -7.47 6.45 -12.01
CA VAL A 259 -6.25 6.77 -12.78
C VAL A 259 -5.80 8.21 -12.61
N ALA A 260 -6.49 9.01 -11.79
CA ALA A 260 -6.11 10.39 -11.53
C ALA A 260 -4.66 10.52 -11.05
N ARG A 261 -4.21 9.54 -10.28
CA ARG A 261 -2.87 9.48 -9.70
C ARG A 261 -1.82 8.93 -10.66
N ASP A 262 -2.24 8.18 -11.69
CA ASP A 262 -1.34 7.57 -12.67
C ASP A 262 -0.94 8.56 -13.76
N LEU A 263 -1.90 9.37 -14.20
CA LEU A 263 -1.76 10.27 -15.34
C LEU A 263 -0.53 11.19 -15.30
N PRO A 264 -0.13 11.80 -14.17
CA PRO A 264 1.07 12.62 -14.10
C PRO A 264 2.38 11.87 -14.38
N PHE A 265 2.36 10.54 -14.24
CA PHE A 265 3.54 9.66 -14.36
C PHE A 265 3.59 8.88 -15.65
N VAL A 266 2.54 8.92 -16.47
CA VAL A 266 2.57 8.33 -17.80
C VAL A 266 3.55 9.12 -18.66
N GLU A 267 4.62 8.47 -19.10
CA GLU A 267 5.68 9.10 -19.89
C GLU A 267 5.28 9.29 -21.36
N ALA A 268 4.45 8.37 -21.87
CA ALA A 268 3.95 8.46 -23.23
C ALA A 268 3.02 9.67 -23.37
N PRO A 269 3.17 10.46 -24.46
CA PRO A 269 2.20 11.48 -24.80
C PRO A 269 0.78 10.89 -24.84
N LEU A 270 -0.19 11.59 -24.26
CA LEU A 270 -1.57 11.16 -24.15
C LEU A 270 -2.48 11.95 -25.09
N LEU A 271 -3.21 11.24 -25.95
CA LEU A 271 -4.33 11.79 -26.69
C LEU A 271 -5.65 11.29 -26.10
N VAL A 272 -6.48 12.21 -25.66
CA VAL A 272 -7.83 11.92 -25.13
C VAL A 272 -8.84 12.25 -26.22
N LEU A 273 -9.58 11.26 -26.69
CA LEU A 273 -10.64 11.40 -27.67
C LEU A 273 -12.00 11.26 -26.97
N TRP A 274 -12.88 12.26 -27.14
CA TRP A 274 -14.10 12.31 -26.32
C TRP A 274 -15.34 12.69 -27.11
N GLY A 275 -16.40 11.87 -27.04
CA GLY A 275 -17.70 12.21 -27.59
C GLY A 275 -18.45 13.23 -26.74
N GLU A 276 -18.97 14.29 -27.32
CA GLU A 276 -19.66 15.38 -26.62
C GLU A 276 -21.02 14.95 -26.04
N GLU A 277 -21.63 13.92 -26.65
CA GLU A 277 -22.88 13.31 -26.18
C GLU A 277 -22.65 12.18 -25.16
N ALA A 278 -21.42 12.01 -24.64
CA ALA A 278 -21.14 11.01 -23.63
C ALA A 278 -22.04 11.21 -22.40
N PRO A 279 -22.49 10.10 -21.74
CA PRO A 279 -23.51 10.18 -20.70
C PRO A 279 -23.01 10.91 -19.45
N ARG A 280 -23.95 11.29 -18.57
CA ARG A 280 -23.66 12.00 -17.31
C ARG A 280 -22.73 11.24 -16.38
N THR A 281 -22.61 9.92 -16.52
CA THR A 281 -21.68 9.08 -15.77
C THR A 281 -20.23 9.28 -16.20
N ASN A 282 -20.01 9.78 -17.43
CA ASN A 282 -18.70 10.14 -17.97
C ASN A 282 -18.77 11.48 -18.73
N PRO A 283 -19.01 12.60 -18.03
CA PRO A 283 -19.27 13.88 -18.66
C PRO A 283 -18.01 14.50 -19.30
N LEU A 284 -18.22 15.31 -20.33
CA LEU A 284 -17.14 15.98 -21.08
C LEU A 284 -16.13 16.76 -20.19
N ARG A 285 -16.57 17.29 -19.03
CA ARG A 285 -15.65 17.94 -18.08
C ARG A 285 -14.50 17.02 -17.61
N ASN A 286 -14.72 15.71 -17.58
CA ASN A 286 -13.67 14.76 -17.24
C ASN A 286 -12.56 14.73 -18.31
N ALA A 287 -12.89 14.97 -19.58
CA ALA A 287 -11.91 15.01 -20.66
C ALA A 287 -10.83 16.09 -20.43
N ALA A 288 -11.25 17.28 -20.02
CA ALA A 288 -10.32 18.36 -19.67
C ALA A 288 -9.45 18.00 -18.46
N GLU A 289 -10.00 17.28 -17.50
CA GLU A 289 -9.28 16.84 -16.31
C GLU A 289 -8.21 15.79 -16.65
N TYR A 290 -8.48 14.85 -17.57
CA TYR A 290 -7.47 13.92 -18.09
C TYR A 290 -6.25 14.65 -18.64
N VAL A 291 -6.48 15.67 -19.48
CA VAL A 291 -5.41 16.46 -20.09
C VAL A 291 -4.67 17.29 -19.05
N ARG A 292 -5.40 17.86 -18.10
CA ARG A 292 -4.80 18.65 -17.01
C ARG A 292 -3.87 17.83 -16.13
N LEU A 293 -4.23 16.57 -15.87
CA LEU A 293 -3.45 15.65 -15.03
C LEU A 293 -2.31 14.98 -15.80
N ALA A 294 -2.45 14.79 -17.12
CA ALA A 294 -1.42 14.16 -17.93
C ALA A 294 -0.18 15.06 -18.06
N ARG A 295 0.99 14.45 -18.09
CA ARG A 295 2.27 15.14 -18.31
C ARG A 295 2.36 15.82 -19.68
N ASP A 296 1.85 15.15 -20.73
CA ASP A 296 1.76 15.66 -22.10
C ASP A 296 0.43 15.19 -22.68
N GLY A 297 -0.63 15.95 -22.41
CA GLY A 297 -1.99 15.60 -22.77
C GLY A 297 -2.55 16.48 -23.87
N LYS A 298 -3.26 15.87 -24.84
CA LYS A 298 -4.05 16.53 -25.87
C LYS A 298 -5.49 16.04 -25.82
N LEU A 299 -6.44 16.93 -26.12
CA LEU A 299 -7.87 16.59 -26.18
C LEU A 299 -8.38 16.86 -27.59
N GLU A 300 -9.14 15.91 -28.11
CA GLU A 300 -9.99 16.13 -29.29
C GLU A 300 -11.41 15.67 -28.99
N THR A 301 -12.41 16.51 -29.28
CA THR A 301 -13.83 16.21 -29.03
C THR A 301 -14.56 15.91 -30.32
N PHE A 302 -15.60 15.09 -30.25
CA PHE A 302 -16.40 14.61 -31.35
C PHE A 302 -17.87 15.04 -31.14
N ALA A 303 -18.31 16.04 -31.89
CA ALA A 303 -19.71 16.43 -31.91
C ALA A 303 -20.58 15.24 -32.35
N HIS A 304 -21.73 15.07 -31.70
CA HIS A 304 -22.71 14.01 -31.99
C HIS A 304 -22.22 12.57 -31.77
N ALA A 305 -21.08 12.37 -31.10
CA ALA A 305 -20.62 11.05 -30.69
C ALA A 305 -20.81 10.84 -29.18
N GLY A 306 -21.15 9.60 -28.78
CA GLY A 306 -21.26 9.18 -27.40
C GLY A 306 -19.94 8.60 -26.82
N LEU A 307 -20.02 7.47 -26.12
CA LEU A 307 -18.82 6.82 -25.51
C LEU A 307 -17.90 6.17 -26.55
N LEU A 308 -18.39 5.92 -27.78
CA LEU A 308 -17.66 5.18 -28.79
C LEU A 308 -17.39 6.06 -30.05
N PRO A 309 -16.57 7.13 -29.95
CA PRO A 309 -16.28 8.00 -31.09
C PRO A 309 -15.63 7.21 -32.24
N HIS A 310 -14.94 6.14 -31.99
CA HIS A 310 -14.35 5.24 -33.00
C HIS A 310 -15.38 4.39 -33.76
N GLU A 311 -16.59 4.26 -33.24
CA GLU A 311 -17.73 3.63 -33.92
C GLU A 311 -18.56 4.65 -34.73
N GLU A 312 -18.72 5.86 -34.17
CA GLU A 312 -19.59 6.88 -34.72
C GLU A 312 -18.91 7.83 -35.72
N ALA A 313 -17.58 8.01 -35.54
CA ALA A 313 -16.75 8.84 -36.43
C ALA A 313 -15.41 8.16 -36.69
N PRO A 314 -15.38 6.94 -37.29
CA PRO A 314 -14.17 6.10 -37.36
C PRO A 314 -13.06 6.75 -38.21
N GLU A 315 -13.37 7.42 -39.31
CA GLU A 315 -12.38 8.07 -40.19
C GLU A 315 -11.65 9.19 -39.43
N ARG A 316 -12.38 10.06 -38.77
CA ARG A 316 -11.83 11.16 -37.99
C ARG A 316 -11.03 10.65 -36.78
N THR A 317 -11.50 9.57 -36.15
CA THR A 317 -10.77 8.91 -35.05
C THR A 317 -9.45 8.34 -35.56
N ALA A 318 -9.46 7.67 -36.72
CA ALA A 318 -8.23 7.14 -37.33
C ALA A 318 -7.24 8.26 -37.68
N GLU A 319 -7.72 9.35 -38.28
CA GLU A 319 -6.89 10.53 -38.62
C GLU A 319 -6.27 11.15 -37.36
N ALA A 320 -7.04 11.31 -36.28
CA ALA A 320 -6.53 11.84 -35.02
C ALA A 320 -5.41 10.96 -34.44
N ILE A 321 -5.60 9.64 -34.40
CA ILE A 321 -4.61 8.67 -33.89
C ILE A 321 -3.35 8.69 -34.76
N VAL A 322 -3.49 8.63 -36.08
CA VAL A 322 -2.37 8.63 -37.03
C VAL A 322 -1.58 9.92 -36.94
N SER A 323 -2.26 11.07 -37.00
CA SER A 323 -1.64 12.39 -36.92
C SER A 323 -0.92 12.60 -35.56
N PHE A 324 -1.47 12.06 -34.48
CA PHE A 324 -0.83 12.13 -33.17
C PHE A 324 0.44 11.29 -33.09
N ALA A 325 0.39 10.05 -33.56
CA ALA A 325 1.54 9.15 -33.58
C ALA A 325 2.65 9.64 -34.53
N ASP A 326 2.30 10.12 -35.72
CA ASP A 326 3.29 10.57 -36.76
C ASP A 326 3.81 11.98 -36.45
N GLY A 327 3.02 12.85 -35.83
CA GLY A 327 3.39 14.25 -35.57
C GLY A 327 4.48 14.45 -34.50
N GLU A 328 4.84 13.44 -33.77
CA GLU A 328 5.83 13.50 -32.67
C GLU A 328 7.18 12.84 -33.03
N GLU A 329 7.30 12.05 -34.06
CA GLU A 329 8.61 11.54 -34.51
C GLU A 329 9.63 12.67 -34.78
N ALA A 330 9.16 13.84 -35.22
CA ALA A 330 10.01 15.01 -35.43
C ALA A 330 10.52 15.66 -34.12
N ARG A 331 9.92 15.36 -32.97
CA ARG A 331 10.26 15.96 -31.67
C ARG A 331 11.12 15.07 -30.77
N ARG A 332 11.25 13.78 -31.04
CA ARG A 332 12.04 12.84 -30.24
C ARG A 332 13.55 13.05 -30.23
N GLY A 333 14.08 13.86 -31.17
CA GLY A 333 15.53 14.12 -31.30
C GLY A 333 16.17 15.02 -30.25
N THR A 334 15.41 15.66 -29.35
CA THR A 334 15.93 16.66 -28.40
C THR A 334 15.17 16.76 -27.07
N ARG A 335 14.83 15.66 -26.45
CA ARG A 335 14.25 15.76 -25.10
C ARG A 335 15.25 15.38 -24.00
N SER A 336 15.88 16.39 -23.38
CA SER A 336 16.25 16.38 -21.97
C SER A 336 14.97 16.50 -21.15
N ALA A 337 14.79 15.62 -20.17
CA ALA A 337 13.65 15.66 -19.25
C ALA A 337 13.53 17.06 -18.62
N PRO A 338 12.41 17.78 -18.72
CA PRO A 338 12.22 18.99 -17.95
C PRO A 338 11.94 18.60 -16.51
N SER A 339 12.90 18.81 -15.64
CA SER A 339 12.65 18.85 -14.20
C SER A 339 11.91 20.14 -13.91
N MET A 340 10.59 20.10 -13.70
CA MET A 340 9.94 21.13 -12.91
C MET A 340 10.41 20.93 -11.48
N PRO A 341 10.94 21.95 -10.80
CA PRO A 341 11.28 21.80 -9.39
C PRO A 341 10.01 21.44 -8.63
N THR A 342 10.03 20.28 -7.98
CA THR A 342 8.98 19.88 -7.06
C THR A 342 8.93 20.94 -5.98
N SER A 343 7.79 21.63 -5.81
CA SER A 343 7.59 22.47 -4.64
C SER A 343 7.51 21.54 -3.43
N LEU A 344 8.63 21.36 -2.74
CA LEU A 344 8.67 20.56 -1.53
C LEU A 344 7.76 21.21 -0.49
N ALA A 345 6.78 20.45 -0.01
CA ALA A 345 5.98 20.90 1.12
C ALA A 345 6.90 21.11 2.33
N ALA A 346 6.80 22.28 2.96
CA ALA A 346 7.62 22.61 4.11
C ALA A 346 7.43 21.57 5.22
N GLY A 347 8.53 20.94 5.66
CA GLY A 347 8.50 20.02 6.78
C GLY A 347 8.21 18.54 6.45
N VAL A 348 8.16 18.11 5.19
CA VAL A 348 8.04 16.68 4.83
C VAL A 348 9.30 15.89 5.20
N PHE A 349 10.48 16.48 5.03
CA PHE A 349 11.74 15.91 5.51
C PHE A 349 11.90 16.21 7.01
N LYS A 350 11.67 15.19 7.83
CA LYS A 350 11.82 15.26 9.29
C LYS A 350 13.25 14.98 9.70
N SER A 351 13.54 15.06 11.00
CA SER A 351 14.89 14.81 11.53
C SER A 351 15.43 13.43 11.15
N TYR A 352 14.57 12.43 10.99
CA TYR A 352 14.97 11.01 10.87
C TYR A 352 14.31 10.24 9.75
N ASP A 353 13.27 10.78 9.11
CA ASP A 353 12.49 10.16 8.07
C ASP A 353 11.83 11.21 7.16
N ILE A 354 11.12 10.74 6.17
CA ILE A 354 10.23 11.54 5.34
C ILE A 354 8.81 11.18 5.75
N ARG A 355 7.97 12.20 6.01
CA ARG A 355 6.60 11.99 6.45
C ARG A 355 5.71 13.14 6.04
N GLY A 356 4.56 12.83 5.42
CA GLY A 356 3.63 13.84 4.95
C GLY A 356 2.25 13.27 4.63
N ILE A 357 1.28 14.16 4.46
CA ILE A 357 -0.08 13.81 4.04
C ILE A 357 -0.04 13.44 2.56
N TYR A 358 -0.55 12.25 2.25
CA TYR A 358 -0.65 11.79 0.88
C TYR A 358 -2.02 12.19 0.28
N PRO A 359 -2.10 12.68 -0.97
CA PRO A 359 -0.97 12.97 -1.88
C PRO A 359 -0.49 14.43 -1.85
N SER A 360 -0.98 15.27 -0.93
CA SER A 360 -0.78 16.73 -0.96
C SER A 360 0.65 17.16 -0.61
N GLU A 361 1.33 16.42 0.27
CA GLU A 361 2.68 16.72 0.76
C GLU A 361 3.69 15.66 0.30
N LEU A 362 3.31 14.39 0.33
CA LEU A 362 4.09 13.25 -0.14
C LEU A 362 3.32 12.57 -1.28
N ASN A 363 3.94 12.49 -2.45
CA ASN A 363 3.33 11.92 -3.66
C ASN A 363 4.36 11.14 -4.49
N GLU A 364 3.90 10.56 -5.59
CA GLU A 364 4.71 9.74 -6.48
C GLU A 364 5.87 10.51 -7.13
N GLN A 365 5.70 11.81 -7.41
CA GLN A 365 6.80 12.61 -7.94
C GLN A 365 7.92 12.76 -6.92
N LEU A 366 7.59 13.08 -5.66
CA LEU A 366 8.58 13.14 -4.59
C LEU A 366 9.24 11.78 -4.35
N ALA A 367 8.46 10.67 -4.43
CA ALA A 367 8.99 9.32 -4.29
C ALA A 367 9.97 8.97 -5.43
N TYR A 368 9.65 9.31 -6.67
CA TYR A 368 10.54 9.14 -7.83
C TYR A 368 11.83 9.95 -7.68
N ASP A 369 11.69 11.25 -7.34
CA ASP A 369 12.84 12.14 -7.16
C ASP A 369 13.73 11.66 -5.99
N LEU A 370 13.11 11.15 -4.93
CA LEU A 370 13.83 10.54 -3.81
C LEU A 370 14.59 9.29 -4.23
N GLY A 371 13.99 8.40 -5.03
CA GLY A 371 14.68 7.22 -5.55
C GLY A 371 15.94 7.59 -6.33
N ARG A 372 15.87 8.61 -7.17
CA ARG A 372 17.04 9.15 -7.88
C ARG A 372 18.06 9.80 -6.94
N ALA A 373 17.58 10.66 -6.03
CA ALA A 373 18.44 11.36 -5.09
C ALA A 373 19.16 10.39 -4.13
N PHE A 374 18.48 9.33 -3.72
CA PHE A 374 19.05 8.27 -2.87
C PHE A 374 20.23 7.58 -3.55
N VAL A 375 20.06 7.19 -4.81
CA VAL A 375 21.14 6.57 -5.61
C VAL A 375 22.27 7.57 -5.84
N ALA A 376 21.96 8.80 -6.22
CA ALA A 376 22.95 9.83 -6.54
C ALA A 376 23.77 10.27 -5.30
N GLU A 377 23.12 10.35 -4.13
CA GLU A 377 23.78 10.78 -2.88
C GLU A 377 24.65 9.69 -2.26
N LEU A 378 24.18 8.44 -2.30
CA LEU A 378 24.84 7.35 -1.61
C LEU A 378 25.74 6.52 -2.53
N GLY A 379 25.61 6.65 -3.86
CA GLY A 379 26.32 5.81 -4.82
C GLY A 379 25.93 4.33 -4.76
N VAL A 380 24.70 4.04 -4.33
CA VAL A 380 24.20 2.66 -4.17
C VAL A 380 23.90 2.03 -5.52
N THR A 381 24.17 0.73 -5.63
CA THR A 381 23.91 -0.06 -6.86
C THR A 381 22.79 -1.08 -6.69
N SER A 382 22.44 -1.41 -5.44
CA SER A 382 21.35 -2.33 -5.13
C SER A 382 20.61 -1.84 -3.87
N ILE A 383 19.28 -1.78 -3.94
CA ILE A 383 18.45 -1.38 -2.82
C ILE A 383 17.33 -2.39 -2.59
N VAL A 384 16.91 -2.52 -1.35
CA VAL A 384 15.71 -3.27 -0.98
C VAL A 384 14.62 -2.31 -0.54
N VAL A 385 13.40 -2.57 -0.98
CA VAL A 385 12.24 -1.72 -0.64
C VAL A 385 11.12 -2.60 -0.08
N GLY A 386 10.66 -2.22 1.11
CA GLY A 386 9.47 -2.78 1.75
C GLY A 386 8.40 -1.71 1.94
N ARG A 387 7.18 -2.13 2.21
CA ARG A 387 6.06 -1.23 2.48
C ARG A 387 5.14 -1.80 3.55
N ASP A 388 4.45 -0.91 4.26
CA ASP A 388 3.37 -1.28 5.16
C ASP A 388 2.04 -1.47 4.38
N MET A 389 0.93 -1.68 5.10
CA MET A 389 -0.39 -1.95 4.55
C MET A 389 -1.13 -0.71 4.02
N ARG A 390 -0.56 0.49 4.08
CA ARG A 390 -1.22 1.72 3.64
C ARG A 390 -1.52 1.68 2.14
N PRO A 391 -2.74 2.10 1.70
CA PRO A 391 -3.14 2.03 0.30
C PRO A 391 -2.20 2.76 -0.68
N SER A 392 -1.60 3.87 -0.24
CA SER A 392 -0.62 4.64 -1.03
C SER A 392 0.75 3.98 -1.15
N GLY A 393 1.02 2.90 -0.39
CA GLY A 393 2.33 2.24 -0.37
C GLY A 393 2.75 1.68 -1.73
N VAL A 394 1.81 1.12 -2.50
CA VAL A 394 2.09 0.52 -3.81
C VAL A 394 2.54 1.58 -4.83
N SER A 395 1.78 2.67 -4.96
CA SER A 395 2.10 3.73 -5.94
C SER A 395 3.41 4.47 -5.59
N LEU A 396 3.65 4.69 -4.29
CA LEU A 396 4.93 5.27 -3.83
C LEU A 396 6.11 4.33 -4.07
N PHE A 397 5.92 3.01 -3.89
CA PHE A 397 6.94 2.00 -4.23
C PHE A 397 7.27 2.02 -5.73
N GLU A 398 6.26 1.97 -6.60
CA GLU A 398 6.45 1.97 -8.05
C GLU A 398 7.22 3.21 -8.51
N ALA A 399 6.90 4.37 -7.97
CA ALA A 399 7.58 5.62 -8.29
C ALA A 399 9.03 5.66 -7.77
N LEU A 400 9.27 5.30 -6.52
CA LEU A 400 10.61 5.26 -5.91
C LEU A 400 11.52 4.25 -6.63
N ALA A 401 11.01 3.04 -6.88
CA ALA A 401 11.75 1.99 -7.57
C ALA A 401 12.14 2.41 -9.00
N ARG A 402 11.21 3.04 -9.72
CA ARG A 402 11.50 3.61 -11.05
C ARG A 402 12.59 4.68 -10.97
N GLY A 403 12.51 5.60 -10.00
CA GLY A 403 13.54 6.62 -9.79
C GLY A 403 14.92 6.03 -9.53
N ALA A 404 15.01 5.01 -8.68
CA ALA A 404 16.25 4.30 -8.39
C ALA A 404 16.79 3.53 -9.61
N ASN A 405 15.90 2.85 -10.37
CA ASN A 405 16.28 2.15 -11.60
C ASN A 405 16.77 3.12 -12.69
N ASP A 406 16.13 4.29 -12.84
CA ASP A 406 16.56 5.32 -13.78
C ASP A 406 17.94 5.90 -13.44
N ALA A 407 18.29 5.89 -12.16
CA ALA A 407 19.63 6.21 -11.66
C ALA A 407 20.61 5.03 -11.72
N GLY A 408 20.18 3.84 -12.16
CA GLY A 408 21.01 2.66 -12.40
C GLY A 408 21.08 1.63 -11.27
N ALA A 409 20.33 1.79 -10.19
CA ALA A 409 20.32 0.82 -9.10
C ALA A 409 19.33 -0.32 -9.35
N GLU A 410 19.71 -1.55 -9.01
CA GLU A 410 18.81 -2.71 -8.93
C GLU A 410 17.91 -2.59 -7.70
N VAL A 411 16.62 -2.87 -7.84
CA VAL A 411 15.64 -2.80 -6.76
C VAL A 411 15.11 -4.20 -6.42
N THR A 412 15.11 -4.56 -5.15
CA THR A 412 14.43 -5.77 -4.67
C THR A 412 13.18 -5.38 -3.90
N ASP A 413 12.00 -5.73 -4.43
CA ASP A 413 10.72 -5.61 -3.74
C ASP A 413 10.55 -6.78 -2.77
N ILE A 414 10.45 -6.49 -1.48
CA ILE A 414 10.15 -7.49 -0.45
C ILE A 414 8.68 -7.47 -0.02
N GLY A 415 7.85 -6.73 -0.73
CA GLY A 415 6.41 -6.70 -0.51
C GLY A 415 5.99 -5.96 0.75
N MET A 416 4.86 -6.39 1.32
CA MET A 416 4.40 -5.92 2.62
C MET A 416 5.18 -6.60 3.73
N VAL A 417 5.86 -5.80 4.56
CA VAL A 417 6.70 -6.25 5.67
C VAL A 417 6.63 -5.26 6.82
N SER A 418 7.03 -5.67 8.01
CA SER A 418 7.30 -4.75 9.12
C SER A 418 8.61 -3.98 8.92
N THR A 419 8.77 -2.85 9.59
CA THR A 419 10.00 -2.04 9.49
C THR A 419 11.24 -2.83 9.94
N ASP A 420 11.14 -3.62 10.99
CA ASP A 420 12.25 -4.46 11.48
C ASP A 420 12.61 -5.59 10.51
N ALA A 421 11.65 -6.12 9.74
CA ALA A 421 11.92 -7.08 8.67
C ALA A 421 12.68 -6.42 7.48
N LEU A 422 12.43 -5.14 7.17
CA LEU A 422 13.27 -4.41 6.22
C LEU A 422 14.70 -4.28 6.73
N TYR A 423 14.89 -3.89 7.99
CA TYR A 423 16.23 -3.77 8.57
C TYR A 423 16.98 -5.10 8.54
N PHE A 424 16.28 -6.20 8.86
CA PHE A 424 16.81 -7.55 8.69
C PHE A 424 17.25 -7.81 7.24
N ALA A 425 16.43 -7.47 6.25
CA ALA A 425 16.77 -7.69 4.84
C ALA A 425 18.03 -6.92 4.42
N VAL A 426 18.12 -5.64 4.80
CA VAL A 426 19.31 -4.81 4.51
C VAL A 426 20.57 -5.39 5.16
N GLY A 427 20.47 -5.82 6.41
CA GLY A 427 21.61 -6.36 7.14
C GLY A 427 22.03 -7.76 6.69
N LYS A 428 21.06 -8.61 6.38
CA LYS A 428 21.28 -10.04 6.08
C LYS A 428 21.73 -10.30 4.66
N PHE A 429 21.24 -9.54 3.68
CA PHE A 429 21.44 -9.82 2.25
C PHE A 429 22.38 -8.84 1.56
N ASP A 430 23.17 -8.10 2.35
CA ASP A 430 24.22 -7.18 1.88
C ASP A 430 23.77 -6.16 0.83
N PHE A 431 22.50 -5.66 0.96
CA PHE A 431 22.04 -4.54 0.15
C PHE A 431 22.80 -3.26 0.48
N SER A 432 23.08 -2.46 -0.54
CA SER A 432 23.78 -1.17 -0.36
C SER A 432 22.93 -0.14 0.37
N GLY A 433 21.60 -0.36 0.44
CA GLY A 433 20.66 0.47 1.17
C GLY A 433 19.25 -0.10 1.16
N GLY A 434 18.37 0.52 1.92
CA GLY A 434 16.98 0.11 1.99
C GLY A 434 16.02 1.26 2.25
N VAL A 435 14.79 1.11 1.80
CA VAL A 435 13.71 2.07 2.02
C VAL A 435 12.47 1.34 2.53
N MET A 436 11.97 1.74 3.69
CA MET A 436 10.66 1.32 4.19
C MET A 436 9.62 2.40 3.93
N ILE A 437 8.61 2.07 3.14
CA ILE A 437 7.48 2.97 2.87
C ILE A 437 6.44 2.77 3.97
N THR A 438 6.38 3.71 4.88
CA THR A 438 5.52 3.67 6.07
C THR A 438 5.39 5.04 6.71
N ALA A 439 4.31 5.30 7.41
CA ALA A 439 4.16 6.41 8.34
C ALA A 439 4.00 5.92 9.80
N SER A 440 4.39 4.67 10.10
CA SER A 440 4.31 4.06 11.43
C SER A 440 2.90 4.24 12.04
N HIS A 441 2.79 4.92 13.18
CA HIS A 441 1.55 5.15 13.92
C HIS A 441 0.72 6.36 13.47
N ASN A 442 1.14 7.10 12.44
CA ASN A 442 0.37 8.26 11.96
C ASN A 442 -0.99 7.83 11.37
N PRO A 443 -1.99 8.73 11.36
CA PRO A 443 -3.29 8.49 10.74
C PRO A 443 -3.24 8.00 9.28
N ALA A 444 -4.37 7.49 8.79
CA ALA A 444 -4.46 6.82 7.48
C ALA A 444 -4.05 7.69 6.28
N GLU A 445 -4.28 9.00 6.35
CA GLU A 445 -3.94 9.97 5.32
C GLU A 445 -2.44 10.25 5.18
N TYR A 446 -1.62 9.82 6.15
CA TYR A 446 -0.17 9.96 6.10
C TYR A 446 0.49 8.77 5.40
N ASN A 447 1.64 9.04 4.77
CA ASN A 447 2.64 8.04 4.44
C ASN A 447 4.04 8.65 4.64
N GLY A 448 5.07 7.85 4.45
CA GLY A 448 6.44 8.27 4.68
C GLY A 448 7.46 7.28 4.16
N MET A 449 8.74 7.59 4.40
CA MET A 449 9.85 6.72 4.02
C MET A 449 10.95 6.77 5.08
N LYS A 450 11.30 5.62 5.64
CA LYS A 450 12.48 5.42 6.49
C LYS A 450 13.60 4.88 5.59
N LEU A 451 14.76 5.55 5.58
CA LEU A 451 15.88 5.22 4.70
C LEU A 451 17.05 4.67 5.50
N THR A 452 17.73 3.69 4.93
CA THR A 452 18.95 3.12 5.52
C THR A 452 20.05 2.97 4.48
N ARG A 453 21.30 3.05 4.95
CA ARG A 453 22.50 2.57 4.25
C ARG A 453 22.63 1.06 4.46
N ASP A 454 23.72 0.51 3.96
CA ASP A 454 24.16 -0.85 4.28
C ASP A 454 24.14 -1.12 5.79
N ARG A 455 24.03 -2.40 6.18
CA ARG A 455 23.92 -2.84 7.58
C ARG A 455 22.84 -2.11 8.38
N ALA A 456 21.71 -1.80 7.74
CA ALA A 456 20.56 -1.12 8.33
C ALA A 456 20.90 0.19 9.07
N GLN A 457 21.93 0.91 8.63
CA GLN A 457 22.30 2.19 9.24
C GLN A 457 21.30 3.27 8.83
N ALA A 458 20.50 3.77 9.77
CA ALA A 458 19.49 4.77 9.52
C ALA A 458 20.08 6.09 8.97
N ILE A 459 19.37 6.72 8.05
CA ILE A 459 19.73 8.02 7.48
C ILE A 459 18.87 9.11 8.12
N SER A 460 19.52 10.10 8.71
CA SER A 460 18.91 11.32 9.29
C SER A 460 19.15 12.55 8.41
N LEU A 461 18.56 13.68 8.79
CA LEU A 461 18.88 14.97 8.15
C LEU A 461 20.39 15.23 8.07
N GLU A 462 21.13 14.95 9.15
CA GLU A 462 22.56 15.18 9.23
C GLU A 462 23.37 14.18 8.41
N THR A 463 22.85 12.97 8.19
CA THR A 463 23.60 11.87 7.56
C THR A 463 23.22 11.60 6.12
N GLY A 464 22.37 12.44 5.49
CA GLY A 464 22.04 12.32 4.07
C GLY A 464 20.67 12.83 3.65
N LEU A 465 19.64 12.85 4.54
CA LEU A 465 18.30 13.32 4.14
C LEU A 465 18.30 14.79 3.71
N ALA A 466 19.08 15.65 4.38
CA ALA A 466 19.18 17.07 4.00
C ALA A 466 19.79 17.21 2.59
N ALA A 467 20.84 16.46 2.29
CA ALA A 467 21.46 16.48 0.96
C ALA A 467 20.49 15.97 -0.13
N MET A 468 19.74 14.91 0.14
CA MET A 468 18.71 14.42 -0.78
C MET A 468 17.61 15.45 -1.00
N ARG A 469 17.10 16.08 0.07
CA ARG A 469 16.13 17.17 0.00
C ARG A 469 16.63 18.32 -0.90
N ASP A 470 17.85 18.75 -0.67
CA ASP A 470 18.42 19.89 -1.39
C ASP A 470 18.65 19.54 -2.86
N ARG A 471 19.09 18.31 -3.18
CA ARG A 471 19.15 17.80 -4.55
C ARG A 471 17.78 17.82 -5.25
N ILE A 472 16.73 17.41 -4.55
CA ILE A 472 15.36 17.42 -5.09
C ILE A 472 14.90 18.86 -5.32
N ALA A 473 15.12 19.76 -4.36
CA ALA A 473 14.73 21.16 -4.48
C ALA A 473 15.45 21.90 -5.62
N GLU A 474 16.69 21.54 -5.87
CA GLU A 474 17.52 22.12 -6.95
C GLU A 474 17.31 21.41 -8.29
N GLY A 475 16.59 20.28 -8.33
CA GLY A 475 16.47 19.44 -9.54
C GLY A 475 17.76 18.72 -9.92
N ASN A 476 18.74 18.65 -8.99
CA ASN A 476 20.05 18.04 -9.22
C ASN A 476 20.03 16.53 -8.84
N LEU A 477 19.25 15.76 -9.59
CA LEU A 477 19.03 14.32 -9.31
C LEU A 477 20.09 13.41 -9.96
N GLY A 478 21.14 13.97 -10.54
CA GLY A 478 22.15 13.25 -11.30
C GLY A 478 21.66 12.85 -12.72
N PRO A 479 22.55 12.29 -13.57
CA PRO A 479 22.18 11.82 -14.90
C PRO A 479 21.32 10.56 -14.83
N LEU A 480 20.56 10.30 -15.88
CA LEU A 480 19.94 8.99 -16.10
C LEU A 480 21.04 7.98 -16.46
N ALA A 481 20.95 6.79 -15.91
CA ALA A 481 21.89 5.73 -16.21
C ALA A 481 21.74 5.25 -17.68
N GLN A 482 22.85 4.94 -18.34
CA GLN A 482 22.81 4.36 -19.69
C GLN A 482 22.12 2.99 -19.71
N LYS A 483 22.26 2.23 -18.62
CA LYS A 483 21.53 0.98 -18.36
C LYS A 483 20.70 1.17 -17.12
N ARG A 484 19.39 1.13 -17.25
CA ARG A 484 18.46 1.12 -16.13
C ARG A 484 18.64 -0.13 -15.28
N GLY A 485 18.41 0.00 -13.97
CA GLY A 485 18.25 -1.13 -13.10
C GLY A 485 16.97 -1.93 -13.38
N SER A 486 16.83 -3.04 -12.71
CA SER A 486 15.63 -3.90 -12.78
C SER A 486 14.96 -4.04 -11.42
N ILE A 487 13.71 -4.56 -11.39
CA ILE A 487 13.00 -4.90 -10.17
C ILE A 487 12.95 -6.42 -10.07
N ALA A 488 13.43 -6.95 -8.94
CA ALA A 488 13.24 -8.34 -8.54
C ALA A 488 12.35 -8.42 -7.30
N THR A 489 11.70 -9.56 -7.07
CA THR A 489 10.89 -9.80 -5.86
C THR A 489 11.55 -10.84 -4.97
N ARG A 490 11.41 -10.70 -3.64
CA ARG A 490 11.90 -11.68 -2.67
C ARG A 490 10.97 -11.74 -1.46
N ASP A 491 10.50 -12.94 -1.11
CA ASP A 491 9.85 -13.17 0.19
C ASP A 491 10.93 -13.43 1.25
N ILE A 492 10.86 -12.69 2.35
CA ILE A 492 11.83 -12.75 3.45
C ILE A 492 11.21 -13.13 4.80
N LEU A 493 9.89 -13.29 4.87
CA LEU A 493 9.17 -13.35 6.14
C LEU A 493 9.54 -14.59 6.99
N GLU A 494 9.74 -15.74 6.36
CA GLU A 494 10.17 -16.94 7.06
C GLU A 494 11.64 -16.85 7.55
N GLU A 495 12.49 -16.17 6.78
CA GLU A 495 13.89 -15.94 7.19
C GLU A 495 13.95 -14.92 8.33
N PHE A 496 13.09 -13.89 8.30
CA PHE A 496 12.95 -12.93 9.38
C PHE A 496 12.42 -13.59 10.67
N ALA A 497 11.39 -14.44 10.57
CA ALA A 497 10.86 -15.15 11.73
C ALA A 497 11.93 -16.00 12.42
N ARG A 498 12.73 -16.73 11.64
CA ARG A 498 13.85 -17.51 12.19
C ARG A 498 14.94 -16.63 12.81
N HIS A 499 15.22 -15.46 12.23
CA HIS A 499 16.15 -14.49 12.79
C HIS A 499 15.66 -13.97 14.13
N ALA A 500 14.40 -13.54 14.23
CA ALA A 500 13.81 -13.04 15.47
C ALA A 500 13.84 -14.11 16.58
N LEU A 501 13.47 -15.36 16.27
CA LEU A 501 13.52 -16.48 17.21
C LEU A 501 14.94 -16.81 17.68
N GLY A 502 15.96 -16.48 16.91
CA GLY A 502 17.37 -16.64 17.30
C GLY A 502 17.83 -15.71 18.43
N PHE A 503 16.96 -14.81 18.93
CA PHE A 503 17.27 -13.93 20.07
C PHE A 503 16.84 -14.49 21.42
N ILE A 504 16.26 -15.68 21.46
CA ILE A 504 15.97 -16.44 22.69
C ILE A 504 16.66 -17.80 22.63
N ASP A 505 16.98 -18.37 23.79
CA ASP A 505 17.80 -19.57 23.88
C ASP A 505 17.12 -20.81 23.28
N ASP A 506 15.88 -21.08 23.68
CA ASP A 506 15.10 -22.21 23.17
C ASP A 506 13.62 -21.84 23.02
N PRO A 507 13.18 -21.52 21.78
CA PRO A 507 11.78 -21.21 21.51
C PRO A 507 10.78 -22.28 21.96
N ALA A 508 11.16 -23.56 21.92
CA ALA A 508 10.30 -24.67 22.30
C ALA A 508 10.18 -24.87 23.81
N ALA A 509 11.13 -24.34 24.59
CA ALA A 509 11.15 -24.42 26.04
C ALA A 509 10.37 -23.29 26.73
N LEU A 510 9.85 -22.33 25.99
CA LEU A 510 9.03 -21.28 26.58
C LEU A 510 7.79 -21.86 27.25
N LYS A 511 7.36 -21.25 28.36
CA LYS A 511 6.05 -21.52 28.97
C LYS A 511 4.95 -21.34 27.90
N PRO A 512 3.93 -22.22 27.86
CA PRO A 512 2.80 -22.06 26.94
C PRO A 512 1.88 -20.91 27.38
N PHE A 513 2.31 -19.68 27.09
CA PHE A 513 1.54 -18.48 27.43
C PHE A 513 0.26 -18.37 26.60
N LYS A 514 -0.80 -17.86 27.23
CA LYS A 514 -1.98 -17.31 26.55
C LYS A 514 -1.78 -15.81 26.36
N ILE A 515 -1.74 -15.34 25.13
CA ILE A 515 -1.38 -13.96 24.81
C ILE A 515 -2.46 -13.33 23.93
N ALA A 516 -3.06 -12.23 24.38
CA ALA A 516 -3.85 -11.38 23.49
C ALA A 516 -2.88 -10.47 22.72
N ILE A 517 -2.98 -10.45 21.39
CA ILE A 517 -2.11 -9.61 20.57
C ILE A 517 -2.96 -8.70 19.71
N ASP A 518 -2.73 -7.40 19.84
CA ASP A 518 -3.35 -6.36 19.06
C ASP A 518 -2.36 -5.87 17.97
N ALA A 519 -2.72 -6.12 16.72
CA ALA A 519 -1.94 -5.67 15.57
C ALA A 519 -2.36 -4.29 15.06
N GLY A 520 -3.45 -3.69 15.58
CA GLY A 520 -3.96 -2.38 15.16
C GLY A 520 -4.20 -2.27 13.65
N ASN A 521 -4.62 -3.35 12.98
CA ASN A 521 -4.69 -3.50 11.52
C ASN A 521 -3.34 -3.31 10.80
N GLY A 522 -2.23 -3.36 11.55
CA GLY A 522 -0.86 -3.12 11.11
C GLY A 522 -0.07 -4.38 10.76
N MET A 523 1.22 -4.20 10.54
CA MET A 523 2.11 -5.22 9.99
C MET A 523 2.37 -6.40 10.97
N ALA A 524 2.09 -6.23 12.27
CA ALA A 524 2.13 -7.33 13.22
C ALA A 524 1.14 -8.47 12.85
N GLY A 525 -0.01 -8.14 12.23
CA GLY A 525 -0.95 -9.14 11.72
C GLY A 525 -0.33 -10.10 10.68
N LEU A 526 0.74 -9.69 10.01
CA LEU A 526 1.48 -10.52 9.06
C LEU A 526 2.66 -11.26 9.70
N THR A 527 3.39 -10.63 10.62
CA THR A 527 4.63 -11.17 11.19
C THR A 527 4.40 -12.08 12.38
N VAL A 528 3.46 -11.72 13.28
CA VAL A 528 3.14 -12.51 14.48
C VAL A 528 2.76 -13.96 14.15
N PRO A 529 1.86 -14.27 13.20
CA PRO A 529 1.50 -15.66 12.91
C PRO A 529 2.69 -16.53 12.51
N ARG A 530 3.69 -15.97 11.81
CA ARG A 530 4.88 -16.72 11.36
C ARG A 530 5.86 -17.01 12.49
N VAL A 531 6.06 -16.05 13.38
CA VAL A 531 6.93 -16.23 14.56
C VAL A 531 6.27 -17.18 15.56
N PHE A 532 5.00 -16.94 15.88
CA PHE A 532 4.29 -17.69 16.93
C PHE A 532 3.90 -19.12 16.52
N ALA A 533 3.87 -19.44 15.21
CA ALA A 533 3.70 -20.82 14.74
C ALA A 533 4.80 -21.77 15.24
N GLN A 534 5.94 -21.23 15.69
CA GLN A 534 7.09 -21.99 16.19
C GLN A 534 7.21 -21.92 17.74
N LEU A 535 6.26 -21.30 18.41
CA LEU A 535 6.23 -21.15 19.88
C LEU A 535 5.09 -21.95 20.49
N PRO A 536 5.21 -22.44 21.72
CA PRO A 536 4.15 -23.18 22.42
C PRO A 536 3.06 -22.24 22.99
N CYS A 537 2.85 -21.06 22.40
CA CYS A 537 1.95 -20.04 22.88
C CYS A 537 0.59 -20.10 22.18
N GLU A 538 -0.49 -19.81 22.91
CA GLU A 538 -1.83 -19.61 22.37
C GLU A 538 -2.06 -18.11 22.14
N VAL A 539 -2.32 -17.72 20.89
CA VAL A 539 -2.54 -16.31 20.52
C VAL A 539 -4.02 -16.02 20.34
N PHE A 540 -4.52 -14.98 20.99
CA PHE A 540 -5.83 -14.38 20.80
C PHE A 540 -5.66 -13.11 19.93
N PRO A 541 -5.92 -13.18 18.61
CA PRO A 541 -5.63 -12.09 17.71
C PRO A 541 -6.71 -11.01 17.74
N LEU A 542 -6.28 -9.73 17.82
CA LEU A 542 -7.11 -8.55 17.65
C LEU A 542 -6.61 -7.78 16.44
N PHE A 543 -7.51 -7.47 15.52
CA PHE A 543 -7.26 -6.58 14.36
C PHE A 543 -6.06 -6.99 13.50
N PHE A 544 -5.93 -8.30 13.21
CA PHE A 544 -4.84 -8.85 12.40
C PHE A 544 -5.01 -8.65 10.89
N GLU A 545 -6.23 -8.27 10.43
CA GLU A 545 -6.45 -7.91 9.03
C GLU A 545 -5.68 -6.65 8.70
N LEU A 546 -4.86 -6.72 7.64
CA LEU A 546 -4.06 -5.59 7.20
C LEU A 546 -4.97 -4.54 6.56
N ASP A 547 -5.15 -3.40 7.19
CA ASP A 547 -5.98 -2.30 6.70
C ASP A 547 -5.40 -0.94 7.08
N GLY A 548 -4.77 -0.27 6.12
CA GLY A 548 -4.16 1.05 6.31
C GLY A 548 -5.15 2.19 6.55
N THR A 549 -6.46 1.92 6.60
CA THR A 549 -7.48 2.89 7.03
C THR A 549 -7.72 2.90 8.54
N PHE A 550 -7.18 1.89 9.26
CA PHE A 550 -7.29 1.72 10.71
C PHE A 550 -8.73 1.78 11.24
N PRO A 551 -9.63 0.89 10.79
CA PRO A 551 -11.06 0.99 11.06
C PRO A 551 -11.46 0.77 12.53
N ASN A 552 -10.58 0.21 13.35
CA ASN A 552 -10.89 -0.13 14.75
C ASN A 552 -10.38 0.95 15.71
N HIS A 553 -9.10 1.24 15.71
CA HIS A 553 -8.48 2.34 16.46
C HIS A 553 -7.17 2.75 15.77
N PRO A 554 -6.63 3.96 16.06
CA PRO A 554 -5.30 4.35 15.58
C PRO A 554 -4.22 3.37 16.04
N ALA A 555 -3.30 2.99 15.14
CA ALA A 555 -2.22 2.04 15.44
C ALA A 555 -1.09 2.71 16.26
N SER A 556 -1.45 3.34 17.39
CA SER A 556 -0.57 4.08 18.30
C SER A 556 -0.75 3.56 19.73
N PRO A 557 -0.07 2.47 20.12
CA PRO A 557 -0.25 1.84 21.43
C PRO A 557 0.33 2.63 22.60
N ILE A 558 1.05 3.72 22.35
CA ILE A 558 1.49 4.64 23.40
C ILE A 558 0.33 5.41 24.04
N GLU A 559 -0.77 5.58 23.31
CA GLU A 559 -1.98 6.25 23.77
C GLU A 559 -2.88 5.25 24.51
N PRO A 560 -3.18 5.46 25.80
CA PRO A 560 -3.97 4.51 26.60
C PRO A 560 -5.35 4.20 26.01
N GLU A 561 -5.96 5.14 25.30
CA GLU A 561 -7.26 4.98 24.66
C GLU A 561 -7.26 3.86 23.62
N ASN A 562 -6.14 3.65 22.94
CA ASN A 562 -5.98 2.62 21.92
C ASN A 562 -5.69 1.22 22.52
N MET A 563 -5.48 1.13 23.84
CA MET A 563 -5.18 -0.13 24.53
C MET A 563 -6.41 -0.79 25.18
N VAL A 564 -7.57 -0.12 25.15
CA VAL A 564 -8.78 -0.55 25.87
C VAL A 564 -9.29 -1.91 25.41
N ASP A 565 -9.31 -2.16 24.09
CA ASP A 565 -9.76 -3.44 23.53
C ASP A 565 -8.80 -4.57 23.92
N LEU A 566 -7.51 -4.32 23.92
CA LEU A 566 -6.50 -5.30 24.36
C LEU A 566 -6.65 -5.60 25.85
N GLN A 567 -6.81 -4.59 26.72
CA GLN A 567 -7.01 -4.78 28.16
C GLN A 567 -8.25 -5.65 28.43
N LYS A 568 -9.34 -5.37 27.70
CA LYS A 568 -10.58 -6.13 27.77
C LYS A 568 -10.37 -7.58 27.33
N ALA A 569 -9.70 -7.82 26.20
CA ALA A 569 -9.43 -9.17 25.70
C ALA A 569 -8.56 -9.99 26.66
N VAL A 570 -7.54 -9.37 27.29
CA VAL A 570 -6.72 -10.03 28.33
C VAL A 570 -7.59 -10.54 29.47
N LEU A 571 -8.48 -9.71 29.98
CA LEU A 571 -9.35 -10.07 31.12
C LEU A 571 -10.42 -11.09 30.72
N GLU A 572 -11.06 -10.93 29.54
CA GLU A 572 -12.15 -11.81 29.09
C GLU A 572 -11.67 -13.23 28.77
N HIS A 573 -10.48 -13.35 28.15
CA HIS A 573 -9.92 -14.65 27.79
C HIS A 573 -8.99 -15.25 28.85
N GLY A 574 -8.73 -14.53 29.94
CA GLY A 574 -7.81 -14.95 30.98
C GLY A 574 -6.40 -15.18 30.44
N CYS A 575 -5.91 -14.21 29.63
CA CYS A 575 -4.58 -14.25 29.08
C CYS A 575 -3.50 -14.01 30.14
N ASP A 576 -2.33 -14.60 29.99
CA ASP A 576 -1.16 -14.32 30.83
C ASP A 576 -0.63 -12.91 30.62
N LEU A 577 -0.82 -12.35 29.41
CA LEU A 577 -0.48 -10.97 29.05
C LEU A 577 -1.19 -10.56 27.74
N GLY A 578 -1.19 -9.25 27.50
CA GLY A 578 -1.52 -8.65 26.21
C GLY A 578 -0.33 -7.93 25.60
N VAL A 579 -0.28 -7.84 24.27
CA VAL A 579 0.76 -7.12 23.51
C VAL A 579 0.11 -6.30 22.41
N ALA A 580 0.46 -5.02 22.29
CA ALA A 580 0.08 -4.18 21.16
C ALA A 580 1.30 -3.74 20.38
N PHE A 581 1.17 -3.74 19.05
CA PHE A 581 2.16 -3.22 18.12
C PHE A 581 1.66 -1.94 17.45
N ASP A 582 2.57 -1.09 17.01
CA ASP A 582 2.20 0.03 16.15
C ASP A 582 2.07 -0.39 14.68
N GLY A 583 1.70 0.55 13.80
CA GLY A 583 1.31 0.23 12.42
C GLY A 583 2.36 -0.51 11.61
N ASP A 584 3.64 -0.18 11.73
CA ASP A 584 4.74 -0.87 11.04
C ASP A 584 5.52 -1.86 11.94
N ALA A 585 5.00 -2.12 13.14
CA ALA A 585 5.41 -3.15 14.09
C ALA A 585 6.87 -3.05 14.58
N ASP A 586 7.47 -1.86 14.54
CA ASP A 586 8.79 -1.64 15.12
C ASP A 586 8.73 -1.30 16.62
N ARG A 587 7.54 -1.00 17.16
CA ARG A 587 7.27 -0.74 18.58
C ARG A 587 6.31 -1.76 19.17
N MET A 588 6.46 -2.01 20.48
CA MET A 588 5.51 -2.85 21.22
C MET A 588 5.28 -2.36 22.65
N PHE A 589 4.10 -2.63 23.19
CA PHE A 589 3.68 -2.35 24.56
C PHE A 589 3.00 -3.58 25.15
N ILE A 590 3.09 -3.71 26.47
CA ILE A 590 2.55 -4.87 27.19
C ILE A 590 1.38 -4.46 28.09
N VAL A 591 0.43 -5.36 28.24
CA VAL A 591 -0.63 -5.36 29.26
C VAL A 591 -0.42 -6.58 30.13
N ASP A 592 -0.42 -6.42 31.47
CA ASP A 592 -0.31 -7.55 32.39
C ASP A 592 -1.63 -8.36 32.49
N GLU A 593 -1.63 -9.49 33.16
CA GLU A 593 -2.79 -10.37 33.32
C GLU A 593 -3.96 -9.73 34.10
N LYS A 594 -3.74 -8.56 34.70
CA LYS A 594 -4.77 -7.78 35.45
C LYS A 594 -5.31 -6.61 34.60
N GLY A 595 -4.87 -6.48 33.37
CA GLY A 595 -5.21 -5.35 32.49
C GLY A 595 -4.37 -4.09 32.75
N GLY A 596 -3.29 -4.16 33.52
CA GLY A 596 -2.39 -3.06 33.81
C GLY A 596 -1.49 -2.75 32.62
N LEU A 597 -1.38 -1.46 32.21
CA LEU A 597 -0.49 -1.00 31.14
C LEU A 597 0.96 -1.02 31.63
N VAL A 598 1.86 -1.55 30.82
CA VAL A 598 3.31 -1.59 31.07
C VAL A 598 4.00 -0.65 30.06
N GLY A 599 4.56 0.45 30.56
CA GLY A 599 5.22 1.46 29.75
C GLY A 599 6.48 0.94 29.05
N GLY A 600 6.87 1.57 27.93
CA GLY A 600 8.05 1.20 27.17
C GLY A 600 9.36 1.27 27.97
N ASP A 601 9.43 2.12 28.97
CA ASP A 601 10.54 2.17 29.92
C ASP A 601 10.61 0.94 30.82
N MET A 602 9.48 0.39 31.23
CA MET A 602 9.46 -0.88 31.98
C MET A 602 9.82 -2.07 31.08
N VAL A 603 9.34 -2.08 29.84
CA VAL A 603 9.79 -3.07 28.85
C VAL A 603 11.30 -2.96 28.63
N THR A 604 11.86 -1.73 28.55
CA THR A 604 13.31 -1.51 28.49
C THR A 604 14.03 -2.14 29.67
N ALA A 605 13.52 -2.00 30.89
CA ALA A 605 14.10 -2.63 32.08
C ALA A 605 14.02 -4.17 32.02
N LEU A 606 12.90 -4.73 31.57
CA LEU A 606 12.70 -6.19 31.43
C LEU A 606 13.68 -6.78 30.40
N VAL A 607 13.76 -6.19 29.23
CA VAL A 607 14.70 -6.65 28.18
C VAL A 607 16.15 -6.48 28.64
N ALA A 608 16.49 -5.38 29.33
CA ALA A 608 17.82 -5.18 29.91
C ALA A 608 18.19 -6.28 30.92
N ILE A 609 17.26 -6.67 31.80
CA ILE A 609 17.46 -7.78 32.73
C ILE A 609 17.76 -9.08 32.00
N ASN A 610 16.98 -9.41 31.00
CA ASN A 610 17.18 -10.62 30.18
C ASN A 610 18.49 -10.58 29.40
N THR A 611 18.79 -9.48 28.75
CA THR A 611 20.04 -9.27 28.02
C THR A 611 21.28 -9.43 28.93
N LEU A 612 21.20 -8.92 30.15
CA LEU A 612 22.34 -8.99 31.10
C LEU A 612 22.58 -10.39 31.68
N LYS A 613 21.60 -11.32 31.62
CA LYS A 613 21.86 -12.73 31.91
C LYS A 613 22.85 -13.35 30.92
N HIS A 614 22.72 -12.99 29.63
CA HIS A 614 23.57 -13.52 28.56
C HIS A 614 24.84 -12.68 28.30
N SER A 615 24.83 -11.41 28.74
CA SER A 615 25.93 -10.45 28.54
C SER A 615 26.26 -9.70 29.84
N PRO A 616 26.77 -10.36 30.87
CA PRO A 616 27.12 -9.70 32.14
C PRO A 616 28.14 -8.58 31.93
N GLY A 617 27.92 -7.43 32.57
CA GLY A 617 28.81 -6.27 32.49
C GLY A 617 28.59 -5.42 31.22
N ALA A 618 27.65 -5.77 30.37
CA ALA A 618 27.40 -5.03 29.14
C ALA A 618 26.82 -3.63 29.39
N LYS A 619 27.09 -2.73 28.46
CA LYS A 619 26.46 -1.41 28.39
C LYS A 619 25.03 -1.58 27.86
N ILE A 620 24.10 -0.92 28.54
CA ILE A 620 22.68 -0.84 28.14
C ILE A 620 22.30 0.64 28.02
N LEU A 621 21.78 1.03 26.85
CA LEU A 621 21.34 2.39 26.59
C LEU A 621 19.87 2.58 26.96
N TYR A 622 19.54 3.74 27.51
CA TYR A 622 18.16 4.19 27.72
C TYR A 622 18.02 5.70 27.45
N ASN A 623 16.88 6.16 26.98
CA ASN A 623 16.69 7.58 26.78
C ASN A 623 16.37 8.30 28.09
N LEU A 624 16.64 9.59 28.09
CA LEU A 624 16.62 10.43 29.31
C LEU A 624 15.23 10.59 29.96
N ILE A 625 14.15 10.27 29.24
CA ILE A 625 12.77 10.32 29.74
C ILE A 625 12.28 8.98 30.29
N CYS A 626 13.08 7.93 30.25
CA CYS A 626 12.79 6.68 30.95
C CYS A 626 12.83 6.87 32.46
N SER A 627 12.02 6.09 33.17
CA SER A 627 12.03 6.02 34.63
C SER A 627 13.42 5.73 35.20
N ARG A 628 13.73 6.29 36.38
CA ARG A 628 14.92 5.94 37.17
C ARG A 628 15.01 4.44 37.48
N SER A 629 13.90 3.74 37.43
CA SER A 629 13.90 2.28 37.59
C SER A 629 14.77 1.60 36.55
N VAL A 630 14.88 2.11 35.32
CA VAL A 630 15.67 1.51 34.24
C VAL A 630 17.16 1.43 34.59
N PRO A 631 17.87 2.55 34.84
CA PRO A 631 19.28 2.49 35.23
C PRO A 631 19.51 1.73 36.54
N GLU A 632 18.59 1.76 37.49
CA GLU A 632 18.70 0.98 38.74
C GLU A 632 18.65 -0.53 38.49
N GLN A 633 17.77 -0.99 37.59
CA GLN A 633 17.73 -2.41 37.24
C GLN A 633 18.98 -2.83 36.44
N ILE A 634 19.49 -2.00 35.53
CA ILE A 634 20.72 -2.24 34.81
C ILE A 634 21.88 -2.44 35.79
N LEU A 635 22.06 -1.54 36.76
CA LEU A 635 23.09 -1.62 37.80
C LEU A 635 22.91 -2.86 38.69
N ARG A 636 21.67 -3.14 39.13
CA ARG A 636 21.34 -4.29 39.99
C ARG A 636 21.72 -5.63 39.34
N HIS A 637 21.60 -5.72 38.01
CA HIS A 637 21.95 -6.92 37.25
C HIS A 637 23.37 -6.88 36.66
N GLY A 638 24.20 -5.96 37.16
CA GLY A 638 25.64 -5.93 36.85
C GLY A 638 25.98 -5.30 35.49
N GLY A 639 25.06 -4.57 34.87
CA GLY A 639 25.29 -3.85 33.65
C GLY A 639 25.76 -2.40 33.85
N VAL A 640 26.09 -1.72 32.75
CA VAL A 640 26.52 -0.30 32.76
C VAL A 640 25.45 0.53 32.04
N PRO A 641 24.69 1.40 32.77
CA PRO A 641 23.67 2.24 32.13
C PRO A 641 24.30 3.39 31.35
N VAL A 642 23.84 3.58 30.11
CA VAL A 642 24.25 4.69 29.24
C VAL A 642 23.02 5.51 28.92
N ARG A 643 23.00 6.77 29.36
CA ARG A 643 21.89 7.70 29.16
C ARG A 643 22.05 8.44 27.82
N SER A 644 20.97 8.54 27.02
CA SER A 644 20.98 9.18 25.71
C SER A 644 19.89 10.25 25.58
N GLN A 645 20.06 11.15 24.62
CA GLN A 645 18.99 12.01 24.11
C GLN A 645 17.86 11.18 23.50
N VAL A 646 16.70 11.80 23.31
CA VAL A 646 15.59 11.21 22.56
C VAL A 646 15.85 11.29 21.06
N GLY A 647 15.65 10.16 20.36
CA GLY A 647 15.77 10.12 18.89
C GLY A 647 16.50 8.88 18.39
N HIS A 648 15.77 8.06 17.64
CA HIS A 648 16.22 6.72 17.23
C HIS A 648 17.54 6.71 16.43
N SER A 649 17.81 7.72 15.60
CA SER A 649 19.07 7.78 14.85
C SER A 649 20.28 8.13 15.71
N LEU A 650 20.12 8.99 16.71
CA LEU A 650 21.16 9.31 17.69
C LEU A 650 21.47 8.11 18.57
N ILE A 651 20.42 7.43 19.02
CA ILE A 651 20.54 6.18 19.80
C ILE A 651 21.29 5.13 19.02
N LYS A 652 20.87 4.83 17.77
CA LYS A 652 21.54 3.85 16.91
C LYS A 652 23.01 4.22 16.65
N LYS A 653 23.32 5.52 16.52
CA LYS A 653 24.71 5.99 16.38
C LYS A 653 25.51 5.73 17.65
N THR A 654 25.03 6.17 18.81
CA THR A 654 25.70 5.97 20.10
C THR A 654 25.94 4.48 20.39
N MET A 655 24.94 3.64 20.10
CA MET A 655 25.07 2.20 20.28
C MET A 655 26.16 1.58 19.38
N ARG A 656 26.32 2.05 18.14
CA ARG A 656 27.42 1.60 17.26
C ARG A 656 28.77 2.09 17.75
N ASP A 657 28.88 3.38 18.07
CA ASP A 657 30.13 4.00 18.47
C ASP A 657 30.68 3.36 19.77
N GLU A 658 29.80 2.99 20.69
CA GLU A 658 30.16 2.43 21.99
C GLU A 658 29.97 0.90 22.09
N ASN A 659 29.57 0.23 21.01
CA ASN A 659 29.29 -1.21 20.97
C ASN A 659 28.29 -1.67 22.03
N ILE A 660 27.19 -0.92 22.21
CA ILE A 660 26.16 -1.19 23.22
C ILE A 660 25.28 -2.35 22.74
N VAL A 661 25.03 -3.33 23.61
CA VAL A 661 24.32 -4.57 23.23
C VAL A 661 22.82 -4.40 23.06
N PHE A 662 22.21 -3.54 23.87
CA PHE A 662 20.78 -3.25 23.87
C PHE A 662 20.53 -1.78 24.22
N GLY A 663 19.49 -1.21 23.62
CA GLY A 663 18.98 0.12 23.94
C GLY A 663 17.46 0.16 23.90
N GLY A 664 16.82 0.97 24.75
CA GLY A 664 15.38 1.11 24.77
C GLY A 664 14.92 2.53 25.03
N GLU A 665 13.69 2.82 24.57
CA GLU A 665 13.04 4.11 24.73
C GLU A 665 11.68 3.99 25.43
N HIS A 666 11.30 5.06 26.12
CA HIS A 666 9.95 5.23 26.65
C HIS A 666 8.87 5.09 25.54
N SER A 667 9.19 5.49 24.33
CA SER A 667 8.31 5.43 23.15
C SER A 667 8.05 4.02 22.60
N GLY A 668 8.68 2.98 23.18
CA GLY A 668 8.48 1.58 22.79
C GLY A 668 9.39 1.09 21.65
N HIS A 669 10.46 1.82 21.30
CA HIS A 669 11.51 1.31 20.42
C HIS A 669 12.59 0.57 21.22
N PHE A 670 13.02 -0.58 20.71
CA PHE A 670 13.99 -1.46 21.36
C PHE A 670 15.05 -1.90 20.35
N TYR A 671 16.29 -1.51 20.55
CA TYR A 671 17.42 -1.63 19.62
C TYR A 671 18.36 -2.74 20.06
N PHE A 672 18.79 -3.59 19.13
CA PHE A 672 19.64 -4.73 19.42
C PHE A 672 20.90 -4.67 18.56
N ARG A 673 22.09 -4.74 19.19
CA ARG A 673 23.39 -4.80 18.49
C ARG A 673 23.39 -5.90 17.44
N ASP A 674 22.93 -7.08 17.81
CA ASP A 674 22.97 -8.28 16.98
C ASP A 674 21.85 -8.31 15.92
N ASN A 675 20.98 -7.30 15.93
CA ASN A 675 20.05 -6.90 14.86
C ASN A 675 20.56 -5.64 14.13
N TRP A 676 21.85 -5.53 13.89
CA TRP A 676 22.52 -4.38 13.25
C TRP A 676 22.21 -3.03 13.93
N PHE A 677 22.00 -3.03 15.23
CA PHE A 677 21.56 -1.87 16.03
C PHE A 677 20.17 -1.32 15.61
N ALA A 678 19.40 -2.10 14.86
CA ALA A 678 18.06 -1.75 14.48
C ALA A 678 17.05 -2.10 15.57
N ASP A 679 15.93 -1.38 15.57
CA ASP A 679 14.81 -1.61 16.46
C ASP A 679 13.96 -2.80 15.98
N SER A 680 13.34 -3.51 16.94
CA SER A 680 12.37 -4.56 16.70
C SER A 680 11.46 -4.76 17.90
N GLY A 681 10.16 -4.51 17.70
CA GLY A 681 9.14 -4.84 18.69
C GLY A 681 9.00 -6.36 18.88
N MET A 682 9.17 -7.13 17.80
CA MET A 682 9.09 -8.59 17.85
C MET A 682 10.21 -9.21 18.70
N ILE A 683 11.45 -8.79 18.51
CA ILE A 683 12.59 -9.30 19.31
C ILE A 683 12.42 -8.91 20.78
N ALA A 684 11.96 -7.69 21.06
CA ALA A 684 11.72 -7.25 22.43
C ALA A 684 10.62 -8.09 23.11
N LEU A 685 9.55 -8.43 22.40
CA LEU A 685 8.52 -9.33 22.90
C LEU A 685 9.09 -10.71 23.26
N LEU A 686 9.87 -11.31 22.36
CA LEU A 686 10.47 -12.62 22.57
C LEU A 686 11.40 -12.62 23.81
N GLN A 687 12.20 -11.58 23.98
CA GLN A 687 13.05 -11.41 25.17
C GLN A 687 12.22 -11.26 26.47
N CYS A 688 11.09 -10.58 26.43
CA CYS A 688 10.18 -10.51 27.58
C CYS A 688 9.53 -11.85 27.88
N LEU A 689 9.09 -12.61 26.85
CA LEU A 689 8.50 -13.93 27.03
C LEU A 689 9.49 -14.92 27.66
N GLU A 690 10.76 -14.90 27.24
CA GLU A 690 11.82 -15.69 27.84
C GLU A 690 12.00 -15.33 29.32
N LEU A 691 12.10 -14.03 29.66
CA LEU A 691 12.21 -13.57 31.04
C LEU A 691 11.03 -14.02 31.91
N PHE A 692 9.80 -13.89 31.39
CA PHE A 692 8.58 -14.30 32.11
C PHE A 692 8.50 -15.81 32.26
N SER A 693 8.94 -16.58 31.25
CA SER A 693 9.04 -18.03 31.30
C SER A 693 9.97 -18.49 32.42
N ASP A 694 11.17 -17.91 32.50
CA ASP A 694 12.18 -18.19 33.50
C ASP A 694 11.71 -17.83 34.94
N ALA A 695 11.00 -16.69 35.05
CA ALA A 695 10.51 -16.23 36.33
C ALA A 695 9.40 -17.14 36.89
N GLY A 696 8.61 -17.79 36.02
CA GLY A 696 7.54 -18.73 36.39
C GLY A 696 6.41 -18.09 37.23
N LYS A 697 6.26 -16.75 37.16
CA LYS A 697 5.31 -15.95 37.93
C LYS A 697 4.38 -15.19 36.97
N PRO A 698 3.22 -14.71 37.43
CA PRO A 698 2.41 -13.74 36.70
C PRO A 698 3.21 -12.50 36.30
N VAL A 699 2.90 -11.93 35.15
CA VAL A 699 3.62 -10.76 34.60
C VAL A 699 3.61 -9.58 35.57
N SER A 700 2.45 -9.29 36.19
CA SER A 700 2.33 -8.22 37.18
C SER A 700 3.26 -8.41 38.39
N GLU A 701 3.51 -9.67 38.81
CA GLU A 701 4.42 -9.97 39.94
C GLU A 701 5.90 -9.83 39.55
N VAL A 702 6.24 -10.02 38.26
CA VAL A 702 7.59 -9.77 37.73
C VAL A 702 7.84 -8.27 37.64
N ILE A 703 6.83 -7.50 37.26
CA ILE A 703 6.93 -6.04 37.07
C ILE A 703 6.90 -5.27 38.39
N ALA A 704 6.09 -5.66 39.35
CA ALA A 704 5.87 -4.94 40.62
C ALA A 704 7.14 -4.48 41.37
N PRO A 705 8.22 -5.30 41.47
CA PRO A 705 9.46 -4.84 42.09
C PRO A 705 10.32 -3.87 41.25
N ILE A 706 9.96 -3.69 39.96
CA ILE A 706 10.65 -2.84 39.01
C ILE A 706 9.89 -1.49 38.87
N ASP A 707 8.58 -1.54 38.71
CA ASP A 707 7.71 -0.39 38.55
C ASP A 707 7.23 0.14 39.89
N THR A 708 8.11 0.86 40.57
CA THR A 708 7.89 1.38 41.92
C THR A 708 7.63 2.88 41.96
N ARG A 709 7.60 3.57 40.81
CA ARG A 709 7.49 5.04 40.72
C ARG A 709 6.28 5.49 39.94
N PHE A 710 5.88 6.73 40.19
CA PHE A 710 4.71 7.35 39.56
C PHE A 710 5.17 8.35 38.47
N ARG A 711 4.63 8.21 37.25
CA ARG A 711 4.99 8.99 36.08
C ARG A 711 3.79 9.76 35.54
N SER A 712 4.02 10.98 35.04
CA SER A 712 2.97 11.81 34.43
C SER A 712 2.62 11.39 33.00
N GLY A 713 3.43 10.56 32.36
CA GLY A 713 3.47 10.49 30.91
C GLY A 713 4.02 11.78 30.27
N GLU A 714 4.10 11.83 28.94
CA GLU A 714 4.52 13.01 28.20
C GLU A 714 3.35 13.98 28.05
N ILE A 715 3.49 15.24 28.51
CA ILE A 715 2.46 16.25 28.44
C ILE A 715 2.91 17.39 27.52
N ASN A 716 2.18 17.61 26.45
CA ASN A 716 2.44 18.64 25.47
C ASN A 716 1.78 19.99 25.86
N SER A 717 2.52 21.10 25.72
CA SER A 717 2.01 22.45 25.94
C SER A 717 2.51 23.41 24.85
N ARG A 718 1.58 24.16 24.23
CA ARG A 718 1.94 25.22 23.28
C ARG A 718 2.50 26.43 24.02
N VAL A 719 3.65 26.93 23.60
CA VAL A 719 4.37 28.04 24.23
C VAL A 719 4.81 29.01 23.16
N ARG A 720 4.66 30.33 23.42
CA ARG A 720 5.03 31.40 22.47
C ARG A 720 6.53 31.62 22.40
N ASP A 721 7.21 31.61 23.55
CA ASP A 721 8.64 31.83 23.68
C ASP A 721 9.26 30.67 24.47
N ILE A 722 9.72 29.68 23.76
CA ILE A 722 10.32 28.46 24.33
C ILE A 722 11.60 28.78 25.12
N PRO A 723 12.57 29.55 24.58
CA PRO A 723 13.79 29.91 25.33
C PRO A 723 13.52 30.62 26.63
N ALA A 724 12.58 31.59 26.66
CA ALA A 724 12.25 32.33 27.87
C ALA A 724 11.63 31.41 28.94
N LYS A 725 10.74 30.49 28.53
CA LYS A 725 10.12 29.50 29.46
C LYS A 725 11.12 28.50 30.01
N MET A 726 12.08 28.07 29.20
CA MET A 726 13.17 27.21 29.66
C MET A 726 14.03 27.91 30.71
N ALA A 727 14.42 29.15 30.48
CA ALA A 727 15.18 29.93 31.44
C ALA A 727 14.39 30.21 32.74
N GLU A 728 13.08 30.44 32.66
CA GLU A 728 12.20 30.60 33.82
C GLU A 728 12.12 29.35 34.69
N LEU A 729 12.03 28.14 34.04
CA LEU A 729 12.05 26.85 34.72
C LEU A 729 13.40 26.65 35.44
N GLU A 730 14.51 26.88 34.80
CA GLU A 730 15.84 26.74 35.38
C GLU A 730 16.02 27.70 36.60
N ALA A 731 15.58 28.95 36.47
CA ALA A 731 15.65 29.91 37.57
C ALA A 731 14.78 29.51 38.77
N ARG A 732 13.58 28.93 38.50
CA ARG A 732 12.65 28.45 39.53
C ARG A 732 13.18 27.27 40.33
N TYR A 733 14.00 26.42 39.71
CA TYR A 733 14.56 25.22 40.34
C TYR A 733 16.10 25.25 40.42
N ALA A 734 16.68 26.45 40.61
CA ALA A 734 18.14 26.68 40.62
C ALA A 734 18.87 25.90 41.75
N ASP A 735 18.15 25.39 42.77
CA ASP A 735 18.69 24.61 43.87
C ASP A 735 18.76 23.12 43.55
N SER A 736 18.29 22.69 42.39
CA SER A 736 18.32 21.31 41.90
C SER A 736 19.60 20.95 41.17
N VAL A 737 19.77 19.66 40.86
CA VAL A 737 20.75 19.22 39.84
C VAL A 737 20.11 19.41 38.47
N ILE A 738 20.68 20.28 37.66
CA ILE A 738 20.23 20.60 36.30
C ILE A 738 21.15 19.92 35.30
N ASP A 739 20.52 19.31 34.27
CA ASP A 739 21.23 18.63 33.18
C ASP A 739 20.58 19.03 31.82
N HIS A 740 21.44 19.32 30.84
CA HIS A 740 21.07 19.82 29.51
C HIS A 740 21.32 18.81 28.38
N LEU A 741 21.28 17.52 28.67
CA LEU A 741 21.50 16.50 27.64
C LEU A 741 20.48 16.61 26.49
N ASP A 742 19.18 16.85 26.81
CA ASP A 742 18.11 17.12 25.85
C ASP A 742 17.03 17.97 26.54
N GLY A 743 16.95 19.27 26.21
CA GLY A 743 16.17 20.22 26.96
C GLY A 743 16.76 20.47 28.34
N VAL A 744 15.91 20.60 29.35
CA VAL A 744 16.29 20.78 30.75
C VAL A 744 15.74 19.66 31.60
N THR A 745 16.61 18.92 32.24
CA THR A 745 16.24 17.93 33.24
C THR A 745 16.56 18.46 34.63
N ILE A 746 15.56 18.60 35.48
CA ILE A 746 15.60 19.07 36.87
C ILE A 746 15.50 17.85 37.76
N GLN A 747 16.49 17.66 38.66
CA GLN A 747 16.58 16.43 39.45
C GLN A 747 16.70 16.75 40.94
N TYR A 748 15.80 16.10 41.71
CA TYR A 748 15.85 16.02 43.17
C TYR A 748 15.94 14.55 43.60
N PRO A 749 16.28 14.21 44.84
CA PRO A 749 16.39 12.83 45.29
C PRO A 749 15.09 12.00 45.09
N GLN A 750 13.91 12.59 45.34
CA GLN A 750 12.63 11.94 45.35
C GLN A 750 11.80 12.13 44.10
N TRP A 751 12.19 13.01 43.20
CA TRP A 751 11.49 13.27 41.95
C TRP A 751 12.42 13.93 40.94
N TRP A 752 12.02 13.89 39.68
CA TRP A 752 12.68 14.60 38.58
C TRP A 752 11.67 14.99 37.52
N MET A 753 12.00 15.96 36.72
CA MET A 753 11.28 16.28 35.50
C MET A 753 12.25 16.62 34.36
N ASN A 754 11.79 16.37 33.14
CA ASN A 754 12.43 16.86 31.91
C ASN A 754 11.43 17.72 31.15
N VAL A 755 11.90 18.88 30.71
CA VAL A 755 11.17 19.77 29.80
C VAL A 755 12.03 19.97 28.57
N ARG A 756 11.49 19.66 27.41
CA ARG A 756 12.20 19.76 26.14
C ARG A 756 11.33 20.34 25.03
N PRO A 757 11.92 21.13 24.09
CA PRO A 757 11.19 21.56 22.91
C PRO A 757 10.88 20.37 22.01
N SER A 758 9.73 20.44 21.30
CA SER A 758 9.47 19.53 20.18
C SER A 758 10.34 19.89 18.98
N ASN A 759 10.91 18.91 18.32
CA ASN A 759 11.71 19.12 17.11
C ASN A 759 10.86 19.49 15.87
N THR A 760 9.54 19.34 15.95
CA THR A 760 8.64 19.46 14.79
C THR A 760 7.54 20.50 14.97
N GLU A 761 7.24 20.92 16.21
CA GLU A 761 6.11 21.82 16.53
C GLU A 761 6.52 22.82 17.62
N PRO A 762 5.86 24.01 17.72
CA PRO A 762 6.13 24.99 18.78
C PRO A 762 5.52 24.55 20.11
N LEU A 763 5.99 23.44 20.64
CA LEU A 763 5.54 22.78 21.85
C LEU A 763 6.69 22.54 22.82
N LEU A 764 6.41 22.66 24.11
CA LEU A 764 7.21 22.07 25.18
C LEU A 764 6.58 20.75 25.63
N ARG A 765 7.42 19.75 25.82
CA ARG A 765 7.10 18.40 26.29
C ARG A 765 7.58 18.26 27.72
N LEU A 766 6.68 17.96 28.63
CA LEU A 766 6.96 17.74 30.04
C LEU A 766 6.81 16.25 30.40
N ASN A 767 7.82 15.70 31.07
CA ASN A 767 7.77 14.41 31.75
C ASN A 767 8.13 14.60 33.22
N VAL A 768 7.37 14.04 34.15
CA VAL A 768 7.61 14.11 35.59
C VAL A 768 7.53 12.72 36.21
N GLU A 769 8.45 12.39 37.09
CA GLU A 769 8.44 11.16 37.90
C GLU A 769 8.65 11.50 39.37
N GLY A 770 7.96 10.82 40.25
CA GLY A 770 8.11 10.93 41.69
C GLY A 770 7.99 9.61 42.41
N ASP A 771 8.58 9.51 43.62
CA ASP A 771 8.51 8.32 44.46
C ASP A 771 7.09 8.05 44.98
N THR A 772 6.23 9.07 45.03
CA THR A 772 4.81 8.93 45.33
C THR A 772 3.93 9.64 44.29
N LYS A 773 2.70 9.22 44.17
CA LYS A 773 1.72 9.81 43.26
C LYS A 773 1.49 11.29 43.55
N GLU A 774 1.33 11.65 44.82
CA GLU A 774 1.08 13.01 45.26
C GLU A 774 2.28 13.92 44.94
N LEU A 775 3.51 13.41 45.08
CA LEU A 775 4.72 14.13 44.77
C LEU A 775 4.80 14.41 43.25
N MET A 776 4.58 13.40 42.44
CA MET A 776 4.56 13.55 40.97
C MET A 776 3.48 14.54 40.52
N GLU A 777 2.23 14.39 40.99
CA GLU A 777 1.10 15.25 40.62
C GLU A 777 1.37 16.71 41.00
N ARG A 778 1.90 16.96 42.19
CA ARG A 778 2.23 18.33 42.66
C ARG A 778 3.24 19.00 41.73
N HIS A 779 4.36 18.33 41.43
CA HIS A 779 5.41 18.93 40.60
C HIS A 779 5.02 19.00 39.13
N ARG A 780 4.19 18.07 38.63
CA ARG A 780 3.55 18.16 37.31
C ARG A 780 2.72 19.43 37.20
N ASP A 781 1.84 19.65 38.17
CA ASP A 781 0.89 20.77 38.12
C ASP A 781 1.62 22.13 38.32
N GLU A 782 2.65 22.20 39.19
CA GLU A 782 3.53 23.38 39.36
C GLU A 782 4.27 23.70 38.06
N ALA A 783 4.84 22.69 37.38
CA ALA A 783 5.56 22.87 36.13
C ALA A 783 4.60 23.29 34.99
N LEU A 784 3.42 22.67 34.89
CA LEU A 784 2.42 23.06 33.89
C LEU A 784 1.88 24.46 34.08
N ALA A 785 1.66 24.88 35.33
CA ALA A 785 1.26 26.26 35.62
C ALA A 785 2.31 27.27 35.13
N LEU A 786 3.61 26.98 35.33
CA LEU A 786 4.70 27.81 34.87
C LEU A 786 4.83 27.81 33.34
N ILE A 787 4.75 26.64 32.70
CA ILE A 787 4.86 26.49 31.24
C ILE A 787 3.71 27.19 30.50
N ARG A 788 2.49 27.16 31.07
CA ARG A 788 1.28 27.68 30.44
C ARG A 788 0.93 29.11 30.79
N SER A 789 1.68 29.74 31.72
CA SER A 789 1.55 31.17 32.10
C SER A 789 2.11 32.12 30.99
#